data_b5111adaff783b4fb62410e8e7a5f064
#
_entry.id   b5111adaff783b4fb62410e8e7a5f064
#
_cell.length_a   1.000
_cell.length_b   1.000
_cell.length_c   1.000
_cell.angle_alpha   90.00
_cell.angle_beta   90.00
_cell.angle_gamma   90.00
#
_symmetry.space_group_name_H-M   'P 1'
#
loop_
_entity.id
_entity.type
_entity.pdbx_description
1 polymer ?
#
loop_
_entity_poly.entity_id
_entity_poly.type
_entity_poly.pdbx_seq_one_letter_code
_entity_poly.pdbx_strand_id
1 'polypeptide(L)'
;MLLPHFKKSVLALCLFPSILYAADTAPTVTLNPITVQAEGNWLDEANAQKVLNHAGARTVIQRDELINRGATSVKEALRTVPGIQAPENAGTAGSDASLSIGVRGLTSRFSPRSQVLVDGVPLSFAPYGQSQLSLAPTSLGNIESIDVVRGAGSVRFGPQNVGGIINFNSRTIPETFAGTVDLTTEIAENGHVKFSPNLFVGGTLDNGLGLALLYSGVNGEGFRDKNDDSDINDIRLKAAYAIDEYAKIEANLHRYDADVDMPGGLTPAQFAENPYQSLRNHDYMKGHRTDGSVKYSYKKDDNAFELLAYHTDTFRDAGMERSGSKLYQTAPRNYKVTAIEPRYSHAYQLGTTENEVSVGYRYLHETSEEAVNRASYNTVTGPTNEYAWTKADGKTDAHALFIDNRTDVGAWSLIPGVRFEKIKTTENMYKLNKDASVLNGVHTEKSYDAVLPSFSVMYKANDLWNIFANYGKSFAPLQYSQMANTNASGAYLTMQGLQPEKANNYEIGTHYLDPYLSLEFTLFYIDFSDELKRDDATQTYSNLGATEHKGAEFGFKYNLGAISDELSGISLYANTTYTKATASAGENKGQDLDFYSQLVGNAGIDYKIDQWTLNTNFYGQSGQTASGTHDATGRYGNIPGYGLVGIRASYDFSNTQLNGLKVGFGVKNLFDREYYTRSADQVGGMYVGAPQTYYLQTSFDF
;
A
#
# COMPACT_ATOMS: atom_id res chain seq x y z
N MET A 1 -9.21 -12.78 -33.27
CA MET A 1 -8.38 -13.59 -34.18
C MET A 1 -7.17 -12.77 -34.55
N LEU A 2 -5.95 -13.29 -34.41
CA LEU A 2 -4.63 -12.68 -34.55
C LEU A 2 -4.08 -12.00 -33.27
N LEU A 3 -3.35 -12.80 -32.51
CA LEU A 3 -1.93 -12.66 -32.22
C LEU A 3 -1.42 -13.90 -31.46
N PRO A 4 -0.79 -14.87 -32.11
CA PRO A 4 0.20 -15.72 -31.49
C PRO A 4 1.60 -15.29 -31.99
N HIS A 5 2.60 -15.46 -31.14
CA HIS A 5 4.03 -15.31 -31.37
C HIS A 5 4.67 -13.94 -31.04
N PHE A 6 4.95 -13.75 -29.75
CA PHE A 6 6.17 -13.06 -29.35
C PHE A 6 7.10 -14.08 -28.66
N LYS A 7 7.89 -14.76 -29.49
CA LYS A 7 9.11 -15.46 -29.06
C LYS A 7 10.30 -14.77 -29.65
N LYS A 8 11.21 -14.33 -28.76
CA LYS A 8 12.60 -13.96 -29.02
C LYS A 8 12.85 -12.78 -29.97
N SER A 9 13.13 -11.63 -29.42
CA SER A 9 14.07 -10.69 -30.04
C SER A 9 14.68 -9.74 -29.01
N VAL A 10 15.94 -10.01 -28.70
CA VAL A 10 17.09 -9.11 -28.64
C VAL A 10 16.95 -7.86 -27.79
N LEU A 11 17.55 -7.96 -26.60
CA LEU A 11 18.06 -6.82 -25.85
C LEU A 11 19.22 -6.21 -26.65
N ALA A 12 18.97 -5.19 -27.43
CA ALA A 12 20.01 -4.36 -28.03
C ALA A 12 20.42 -3.30 -26.99
N LEU A 13 21.56 -3.53 -26.35
CA LEU A 13 22.25 -2.54 -25.54
C LEU A 13 22.76 -1.45 -26.48
N CYS A 14 22.08 -0.30 -26.53
CA CYS A 14 22.61 0.88 -27.22
C CYS A 14 23.70 1.51 -26.36
N LEU A 15 24.95 1.18 -26.68
CA LEU A 15 26.12 1.94 -26.26
C LEU A 15 26.13 3.24 -27.04
N PHE A 16 25.84 4.37 -26.40
CA PHE A 16 26.09 5.68 -26.96
C PHE A 16 27.55 6.07 -26.75
N PRO A 17 28.26 6.55 -27.81
CA PRO A 17 29.60 7.07 -27.62
C PRO A 17 29.56 8.42 -26.92
N SER A 18 30.34 8.54 -25.87
CA SER A 18 30.60 9.77 -25.14
C SER A 18 31.32 10.79 -26.07
N ILE A 19 30.63 11.87 -26.39
CA ILE A 19 31.26 13.06 -26.96
C ILE A 19 31.77 13.90 -25.79
N LEU A 20 33.09 13.90 -25.60
CA LEU A 20 33.77 14.83 -24.71
C LEU A 20 33.69 16.24 -25.32
N TYR A 21 32.91 17.12 -24.71
CA TYR A 21 33.06 18.55 -24.89
C TYR A 21 33.98 19.10 -23.79
N ALA A 22 34.99 19.86 -24.21
CA ALA A 22 35.93 20.51 -23.30
C ALA A 22 35.20 21.58 -22.50
N ALA A 23 35.35 21.49 -21.16
CA ALA A 23 34.77 22.43 -20.22
C ALA A 23 35.52 23.76 -20.26
N ASP A 24 34.80 24.84 -20.50
CA ASP A 24 35.20 26.17 -20.11
C ASP A 24 35.15 26.30 -18.57
N THR A 25 36.13 26.98 -17.99
CA THR A 25 36.33 27.13 -16.57
C THR A 25 35.17 27.83 -15.89
N ALA A 26 34.34 27.07 -15.16
CA ALA A 26 33.33 27.60 -14.29
C ALA A 26 33.97 28.31 -13.07
N PRO A 27 33.36 29.39 -12.54
CA PRO A 27 33.85 30.06 -11.35
C PRO A 27 33.81 29.10 -10.14
N THR A 28 34.92 29.05 -9.40
CA THR A 28 35.03 28.29 -8.16
C THR A 28 34.03 28.84 -7.13
N VAL A 29 32.92 28.16 -6.96
CA VAL A 29 32.02 28.41 -5.84
C VAL A 29 32.70 27.80 -4.61
N THR A 30 33.17 28.65 -3.69
CA THR A 30 33.56 28.22 -2.34
C THR A 30 32.31 27.74 -1.64
N LEU A 31 32.11 26.43 -1.57
CA LEU A 31 31.08 25.82 -0.74
C LEU A 31 31.34 26.18 0.72
N ASN A 32 30.36 26.78 1.38
CA ASN A 32 30.35 26.86 2.82
C ASN A 32 30.52 25.47 3.44
N PRO A 33 31.24 25.31 4.55
CA PRO A 33 31.33 24.00 5.20
C PRO A 33 29.92 23.47 5.44
N ILE A 34 29.61 22.29 4.87
CA ILE A 34 28.34 21.59 5.10
C ILE A 34 28.35 21.23 6.58
N THR A 35 27.51 21.89 7.35
CA THR A 35 27.29 21.52 8.76
C THR A 35 26.51 20.22 8.74
N VAL A 36 27.08 19.14 9.26
CA VAL A 36 26.39 17.86 9.42
C VAL A 36 25.25 18.10 10.39
N GLN A 37 24.01 17.87 9.93
CA GLN A 37 22.81 17.94 10.76
C GLN A 37 22.16 16.57 10.81
N ALA A 38 21.65 16.16 11.98
CA ALA A 38 20.91 14.92 12.10
C ALA A 38 19.65 14.98 11.22
N GLU A 39 19.48 14.00 10.31
CA GLU A 39 18.31 13.95 9.41
C GLU A 39 17.04 13.57 10.16
N GLY A 40 17.14 12.75 11.22
CA GLY A 40 15.99 12.28 12.00
C GLY A 40 15.18 11.20 11.27
N ASN A 41 13.83 11.31 11.33
CA ASN A 41 12.93 10.35 10.68
C ASN A 41 12.77 10.66 9.19
N TRP A 42 13.26 9.78 8.31
CA TRP A 42 13.22 9.98 6.87
C TRP A 42 11.81 9.84 6.24
N LEU A 43 10.80 9.31 6.96
CA LEU A 43 9.41 9.29 6.49
C LEU A 43 8.71 10.65 6.60
N ASP A 44 9.21 11.57 7.42
CA ASP A 44 8.57 12.87 7.62
C ASP A 44 8.71 13.80 6.41
N GLU A 45 9.68 13.54 5.55
CA GLU A 45 9.94 14.34 4.36
C GLU A 45 9.92 13.46 3.10
N ALA A 46 8.77 13.40 2.45
CA ALA A 46 8.59 12.67 1.21
C ALA A 46 8.76 13.60 0.00
N ASN A 47 9.96 13.70 -0.53
CA ASN A 47 10.27 14.50 -1.72
C ASN A 47 11.35 13.85 -2.60
N ALA A 48 11.54 14.39 -3.80
CA ALA A 48 12.48 13.84 -4.78
C ALA A 48 13.95 13.83 -4.30
N GLN A 49 14.38 14.85 -3.53
CA GLN A 49 15.74 14.90 -2.98
C GLN A 49 15.98 13.78 -1.95
N LYS A 50 14.96 13.44 -1.18
CA LYS A 50 15.05 12.31 -0.23
C LYS A 50 15.11 10.96 -0.92
N VAL A 51 14.58 10.83 -2.14
CA VAL A 51 14.79 9.65 -3.00
C VAL A 51 16.25 9.53 -3.38
N LEU A 52 16.89 10.62 -3.84
CA LEU A 52 18.32 10.63 -4.19
C LEU A 52 19.24 10.33 -2.99
N ASN A 53 18.84 10.67 -1.78
CA ASN A 53 19.65 10.44 -0.58
C ASN A 53 19.38 9.08 0.08
N HIS A 54 18.44 8.30 -0.47
CA HIS A 54 18.09 6.98 0.07
C HIS A 54 18.93 5.87 -0.58
N ALA A 55 19.54 5.02 0.24
CA ALA A 55 20.36 3.90 -0.20
C ALA A 55 19.51 2.63 -0.45
N GLY A 56 18.47 2.74 -1.27
CA GLY A 56 17.53 1.66 -1.59
C GLY A 56 16.44 2.11 -2.55
N ALA A 57 15.62 1.20 -3.03
CA ALA A 57 14.53 1.51 -3.93
C ALA A 57 13.44 2.32 -3.20
N ARG A 58 13.25 3.58 -3.59
CA ARG A 58 12.25 4.49 -3.01
C ARG A 58 11.58 5.31 -4.11
N THR A 59 10.26 5.40 -4.04
CA THR A 59 9.44 6.22 -4.95
C THR A 59 8.49 7.08 -4.12
N VAL A 60 8.41 8.37 -4.43
CA VAL A 60 7.49 9.31 -3.81
C VAL A 60 6.54 9.85 -4.87
N ILE A 61 5.23 9.80 -4.61
CA ILE A 61 4.20 10.38 -5.47
C ILE A 61 3.60 11.56 -4.72
N GLN A 62 3.65 12.74 -5.30
CA GLN A 62 3.08 13.96 -4.75
C GLN A 62 1.61 14.12 -5.14
N ARG A 63 0.85 14.90 -4.33
CA ARG A 63 -0.58 15.17 -4.58
C ARG A 63 -0.86 15.72 -5.98
N ASP A 64 -0.07 16.67 -6.44
CA ASP A 64 -0.25 17.26 -7.78
C ASP A 64 -0.14 16.21 -8.89
N GLU A 65 0.74 15.24 -8.75
CA GLU A 65 0.88 14.16 -9.70
C GLU A 65 -0.36 13.23 -9.70
N LEU A 66 -0.91 12.94 -8.51
CA LEU A 66 -2.13 12.16 -8.36
C LEU A 66 -3.33 12.85 -9.02
N ILE A 67 -3.49 14.16 -8.76
CA ILE A 67 -4.58 14.96 -9.33
C ILE A 67 -4.45 15.08 -10.85
N ASN A 68 -3.26 15.39 -11.36
CA ASN A 68 -3.02 15.58 -12.79
C ASN A 68 -3.26 14.29 -13.59
N ARG A 69 -2.97 13.13 -13.01
CA ARG A 69 -3.25 11.83 -13.62
C ARG A 69 -4.69 11.36 -13.45
N GLY A 70 -5.50 12.07 -12.68
CA GLY A 70 -6.91 11.77 -12.49
C GLY A 70 -7.17 10.50 -11.67
N ALA A 71 -6.25 10.15 -10.75
CA ALA A 71 -6.49 9.06 -9.82
C ALA A 71 -7.72 9.36 -8.95
N THR A 72 -8.64 8.42 -8.82
CA THR A 72 -9.84 8.53 -7.98
C THR A 72 -9.78 7.58 -6.78
N SER A 73 -8.80 6.68 -6.74
CA SER A 73 -8.60 5.76 -5.63
C SER A 73 -7.12 5.60 -5.26
N VAL A 74 -6.87 5.19 -4.00
CA VAL A 74 -5.54 4.85 -3.51
C VAL A 74 -4.90 3.71 -4.32
N LYS A 75 -5.70 2.76 -4.82
CA LYS A 75 -5.23 1.65 -5.65
C LYS A 75 -4.68 2.14 -6.99
N GLU A 76 -5.39 3.06 -7.64
CA GLU A 76 -4.92 3.66 -8.90
C GLU A 76 -3.61 4.43 -8.68
N ALA A 77 -3.51 5.19 -7.60
CA ALA A 77 -2.27 5.87 -7.23
C ALA A 77 -1.11 4.88 -7.07
N LEU A 78 -1.29 3.79 -6.34
CA LEU A 78 -0.26 2.79 -6.09
C LEU A 78 0.18 2.02 -7.33
N ARG A 79 -0.69 1.87 -8.35
CA ARG A 79 -0.33 1.27 -9.65
C ARG A 79 0.73 2.04 -10.40
N THR A 80 0.97 3.31 -10.04
CA THR A 80 2.01 4.13 -10.66
C THR A 80 3.41 3.89 -10.07
N VAL A 81 3.54 3.09 -9.02
CA VAL A 81 4.81 2.75 -8.37
C VAL A 81 5.38 1.46 -8.94
N PRO A 82 6.64 1.42 -9.40
CA PRO A 82 7.29 0.17 -9.77
C PRO A 82 7.26 -0.83 -8.61
N GLY A 83 7.13 -2.11 -8.93
CA GLY A 83 7.09 -3.18 -7.92
C GLY A 83 5.74 -3.43 -7.29
N ILE A 84 4.76 -2.55 -7.44
CA ILE A 84 3.44 -2.68 -6.82
C ILE A 84 2.40 -3.23 -7.81
N GLN A 85 1.68 -4.25 -7.35
CA GLN A 85 0.44 -4.74 -7.95
C GLN A 85 -0.72 -4.42 -6.99
N ALA A 86 -1.66 -3.57 -7.41
CA ALA A 86 -2.83 -3.17 -6.63
C ALA A 86 -4.10 -3.44 -7.44
N PRO A 87 -4.67 -4.66 -7.38
CA PRO A 87 -5.88 -5.01 -8.09
C PRO A 87 -7.07 -4.18 -7.59
N GLU A 88 -7.96 -3.81 -8.48
CA GLU A 88 -9.14 -3.02 -8.17
C GLU A 88 -10.09 -3.77 -7.24
N ASN A 89 -10.37 -5.02 -7.57
CA ASN A 89 -11.19 -5.91 -6.77
C ASN A 89 -10.39 -7.13 -6.34
N ALA A 90 -10.31 -7.38 -5.04
CA ALA A 90 -9.55 -8.49 -4.46
C ALA A 90 -10.45 -9.57 -3.84
N GLY A 91 -11.74 -9.51 -4.06
CA GLY A 91 -12.67 -10.53 -3.62
C GLY A 91 -13.62 -10.09 -2.51
N THR A 92 -13.61 -10.76 -1.38
CA THR A 92 -14.65 -10.71 -0.34
C THR A 92 -14.53 -9.54 0.65
N ALA A 93 -14.11 -8.35 0.25
CA ALA A 93 -13.91 -7.24 1.19
C ALA A 93 -14.32 -5.88 0.62
N GLY A 94 -15.31 -5.83 -0.25
CA GLY A 94 -15.76 -4.59 -0.88
C GLY A 94 -14.64 -3.84 -1.63
N SER A 95 -14.90 -3.37 -2.81
CA SER A 95 -13.85 -2.75 -3.63
C SER A 95 -13.30 -1.47 -3.01
N ASP A 96 -14.18 -0.56 -2.58
CA ASP A 96 -13.77 0.79 -2.15
C ASP A 96 -13.16 0.81 -0.74
N ALA A 97 -13.59 -0.08 0.17
CA ALA A 97 -13.12 -0.09 1.56
C ALA A 97 -11.84 -0.91 1.80
N SER A 98 -11.43 -1.75 0.85
CA SER A 98 -10.30 -2.67 1.05
C SER A 98 -9.08 -2.27 0.23
N LEU A 99 -7.88 -2.64 0.71
CA LEU A 99 -6.64 -2.46 -0.02
C LEU A 99 -5.91 -3.80 -0.13
N SER A 100 -5.85 -4.33 -1.35
CA SER A 100 -5.04 -5.49 -1.67
C SER A 100 -3.81 -5.02 -2.43
N ILE A 101 -2.63 -5.27 -1.87
CA ILE A 101 -1.36 -4.82 -2.44
C ILE A 101 -0.41 -6.01 -2.47
N GLY A 102 0.22 -6.24 -3.61
CA GLY A 102 1.38 -7.12 -3.76
C GLY A 102 2.61 -6.30 -4.11
N VAL A 103 3.72 -6.54 -3.44
CA VAL A 103 5.01 -5.93 -3.77
C VAL A 103 5.96 -7.02 -4.24
N ARG A 104 6.55 -6.88 -5.44
CA ARG A 104 7.55 -7.83 -5.97
C ARG A 104 7.08 -9.29 -5.99
N GLY A 105 5.81 -9.51 -6.37
CA GLY A 105 5.22 -10.84 -6.41
C GLY A 105 4.87 -11.44 -5.05
N LEU A 106 5.01 -10.69 -3.96
CA LEU A 106 4.47 -11.05 -2.66
C LEU A 106 2.96 -10.87 -2.71
N THR A 107 2.29 -11.91 -3.14
CA THR A 107 0.85 -11.85 -3.29
C THR A 107 0.19 -11.90 -1.93
N SER A 108 -0.76 -11.06 -1.83
CA SER A 108 -1.61 -11.05 -0.69
C SER A 108 -3.02 -10.75 -1.13
N ARG A 109 -3.95 -11.37 -0.46
CA ARG A 109 -5.32 -10.93 -0.60
C ARG A 109 -5.53 -9.65 0.20
N PHE A 110 -5.11 -9.59 1.45
CA PHE A 110 -5.27 -8.45 2.33
C PHE A 110 -4.11 -8.26 3.31
N SER A 111 -3.10 -9.14 3.30
CA SER A 111 -1.93 -9.06 4.16
C SER A 111 -0.69 -8.83 3.29
N PRO A 112 -0.28 -7.58 3.05
CA PRO A 112 0.65 -7.22 1.98
C PRO A 112 2.10 -7.67 2.23
N ARG A 113 2.43 -8.26 3.39
CA ARG A 113 3.82 -8.50 3.80
C ARG A 113 4.69 -7.25 3.66
N SER A 114 4.03 -6.10 3.62
CA SER A 114 4.60 -4.76 3.62
C SER A 114 3.98 -3.98 4.75
N GLN A 115 4.75 -3.14 5.40
CA GLN A 115 4.24 -2.26 6.44
C GLN A 115 3.53 -1.08 5.77
N VAL A 116 2.24 -0.94 6.00
CA VAL A 116 1.44 0.16 5.46
C VAL A 116 1.08 1.10 6.60
N LEU A 117 1.39 2.37 6.43
CA LEU A 117 1.29 3.41 7.45
C LEU A 117 0.48 4.61 6.93
N VAL A 118 -0.11 5.37 7.85
CA VAL A 118 -0.59 6.74 7.64
C VAL A 118 0.08 7.63 8.69
N ASP A 119 0.84 8.62 8.27
CA ASP A 119 1.63 9.50 9.14
C ASP A 119 2.49 8.71 10.17
N GLY A 120 3.06 7.57 9.75
CA GLY A 120 3.85 6.68 10.59
C GLY A 120 3.04 5.71 11.47
N VAL A 121 1.71 5.82 11.55
CA VAL A 121 0.82 4.92 12.31
C VAL A 121 0.41 3.74 11.43
N PRO A 122 0.53 2.48 11.90
CA PRO A 122 0.12 1.31 11.11
C PRO A 122 -1.36 1.32 10.71
N LEU A 123 -1.62 1.08 9.42
CA LEU A 123 -2.96 1.03 8.85
C LEU A 123 -3.65 -0.31 9.10
N SER A 124 -2.90 -1.40 9.21
CA SER A 124 -3.42 -2.74 9.47
C SER A 124 -4.15 -2.82 10.83
N PHE A 125 -5.05 -3.80 10.97
CA PHE A 125 -5.85 -3.97 12.17
C PHE A 125 -5.00 -4.16 13.43
N ALA A 126 -4.03 -5.07 13.35
CA ALA A 126 -3.05 -5.37 14.37
C ALA A 126 -1.74 -5.78 13.66
N PRO A 127 -0.68 -4.96 13.69
CA PRO A 127 0.53 -5.18 12.91
C PRO A 127 1.20 -6.53 13.11
N TYR A 128 1.08 -7.13 14.28
CA TYR A 128 1.62 -8.46 14.58
C TYR A 128 0.57 -9.57 14.42
N GLY A 129 -0.60 -9.42 15.04
CA GLY A 129 -1.61 -10.48 15.13
C GLY A 129 -2.57 -10.54 13.95
N GLN A 130 -2.80 -9.43 13.25
CA GLN A 130 -3.72 -9.36 12.11
C GLN A 130 -3.35 -8.24 11.15
N SER A 131 -2.33 -8.45 10.33
CA SER A 131 -1.81 -7.46 9.38
C SER A 131 -2.67 -7.25 8.13
N GLN A 132 -3.99 -7.43 8.24
CA GLN A 132 -4.91 -7.34 7.09
C GLN A 132 -5.39 -5.91 6.81
N LEU A 133 -5.71 -5.67 5.54
CA LEU A 133 -6.26 -4.43 4.99
C LEU A 133 -7.61 -4.68 4.28
N SER A 134 -8.41 -5.62 4.80
CA SER A 134 -9.77 -5.86 4.29
C SER A 134 -10.73 -4.71 4.63
N LEU A 135 -10.40 -3.88 5.60
CA LEU A 135 -10.83 -2.50 5.79
C LEU A 135 -9.56 -1.66 5.83
N ALA A 136 -9.40 -0.73 4.91
CA ALA A 136 -8.22 0.11 4.78
C ALA A 136 -8.60 1.58 5.00
N PRO A 137 -8.53 2.08 6.25
CA PRO A 137 -9.04 3.39 6.63
C PRO A 137 -8.11 4.52 6.14
N THR A 138 -8.09 4.73 4.82
CA THR A 138 -7.38 5.82 4.17
C THR A 138 -8.05 6.18 2.85
N SER A 139 -8.23 7.48 2.61
CA SER A 139 -8.88 8.04 1.43
C SER A 139 -7.95 8.96 0.68
N LEU A 140 -7.97 8.89 -0.66
CA LEU A 140 -7.06 9.66 -1.52
C LEU A 140 -7.18 11.17 -1.31
N GLY A 141 -8.38 11.69 -1.05
CA GLY A 141 -8.63 13.12 -0.80
C GLY A 141 -7.85 13.69 0.39
N ASN A 142 -7.54 12.86 1.38
CA ASN A 142 -6.82 13.24 2.60
C ASN A 142 -5.29 13.11 2.48
N ILE A 143 -4.76 12.59 1.34
CA ILE A 143 -3.33 12.30 1.15
C ILE A 143 -2.62 13.47 0.47
N GLU A 144 -1.45 13.85 0.98
CA GLU A 144 -0.51 14.80 0.39
C GLU A 144 0.53 14.10 -0.47
N SER A 145 1.08 12.98 0.02
CA SER A 145 2.05 12.18 -0.72
C SER A 145 1.97 10.71 -0.33
N ILE A 146 2.43 9.86 -1.23
CA ILE A 146 2.63 8.43 -0.98
C ILE A 146 4.11 8.14 -1.09
N ASP A 147 4.70 7.65 -0.01
CA ASP A 147 6.12 7.30 0.08
C ASP A 147 6.28 5.78 0.14
N VAL A 148 6.94 5.22 -0.85
CA VAL A 148 7.11 3.77 -0.98
C VAL A 148 8.59 3.41 -0.97
N VAL A 149 9.01 2.73 0.08
CA VAL A 149 10.33 2.10 0.18
C VAL A 149 10.14 0.60 -0.01
N ARG A 150 10.78 0.05 -1.03
CA ARG A 150 10.68 -1.37 -1.37
C ARG A 150 11.84 -2.14 -0.75
N GLY A 151 11.60 -3.42 -0.42
CA GLY A 151 12.59 -4.28 0.21
C GLY A 151 12.85 -4.00 1.69
N ALA A 152 13.75 -4.75 2.30
CA ALA A 152 14.07 -4.69 3.74
C ALA A 152 15.28 -3.81 4.07
N GLY A 153 15.55 -2.80 3.25
CA GLY A 153 16.72 -1.91 3.39
C GLY A 153 16.73 -1.01 4.63
N SER A 154 15.70 -1.07 5.48
CA SER A 154 15.65 -0.27 6.70
C SER A 154 15.29 -1.10 7.92
N VAL A 155 16.12 -1.00 8.96
CA VAL A 155 15.85 -1.58 10.29
C VAL A 155 14.90 -0.72 11.14
N ARG A 156 14.64 0.50 10.71
CA ARG A 156 13.88 1.50 11.49
C ARG A 156 12.39 1.16 11.60
N PHE A 157 11.87 0.30 10.69
CA PHE A 157 10.46 -0.07 10.60
C PHE A 157 10.28 -1.59 10.57
N GLY A 158 9.16 -2.08 11.11
CA GLY A 158 8.75 -3.48 11.19
C GLY A 158 7.55 -3.64 12.10
N PRO A 159 6.92 -4.80 12.18
CA PRO A 159 7.11 -6.03 11.41
C PRO A 159 6.47 -5.96 10.01
N GLN A 160 6.37 -7.09 9.32
CA GLN A 160 5.72 -7.20 8.01
C GLN A 160 6.40 -6.36 6.91
N ASN A 161 7.71 -6.17 6.99
CA ASN A 161 8.46 -5.31 6.06
C ASN A 161 9.21 -6.09 4.96
N VAL A 162 8.77 -7.29 4.60
CA VAL A 162 9.42 -8.10 3.54
C VAL A 162 9.33 -7.40 2.19
N GLY A 163 8.16 -6.89 1.83
CA GLY A 163 7.95 -6.09 0.62
C GLY A 163 8.35 -4.64 0.76
N GLY A 164 8.60 -4.18 1.99
CA GLY A 164 8.98 -2.81 2.29
C GLY A 164 7.93 -2.03 3.08
N ILE A 165 7.91 -0.72 2.89
CA ILE A 165 7.09 0.24 3.63
C ILE A 165 6.33 1.12 2.65
N ILE A 166 5.05 1.32 2.91
CA ILE A 166 4.19 2.26 2.18
C ILE A 166 3.64 3.22 3.22
N ASN A 167 4.03 4.49 3.17
CA ASN A 167 3.52 5.51 4.07
C ASN A 167 2.68 6.53 3.29
N PHE A 168 1.43 6.69 3.69
CA PHE A 168 0.54 7.74 3.23
C PHE A 168 0.73 8.95 4.15
N ASN A 169 1.26 10.03 3.62
CA ASN A 169 1.36 11.29 4.34
C ASN A 169 0.06 12.07 4.14
N SER A 170 -0.63 12.40 5.22
CA SER A 170 -1.84 13.22 5.15
C SER A 170 -1.50 14.69 4.88
N ARG A 171 -2.47 15.46 4.32
CA ARG A 171 -2.29 16.87 3.98
C ARG A 171 -1.76 17.67 5.18
N THR A 172 -0.80 18.54 4.91
CA THR A 172 -0.14 19.35 5.94
C THR A 172 -0.99 20.56 6.33
N ILE A 173 -0.80 21.06 7.56
CA ILE A 173 -1.45 22.28 8.04
C ILE A 173 -0.79 23.47 7.33
N PRO A 174 -1.55 24.35 6.65
CA PRO A 174 -1.00 25.52 5.97
C PRO A 174 -0.48 26.60 6.96
N GLU A 175 0.49 27.36 6.54
CA GLU A 175 0.97 28.54 7.31
C GLU A 175 -0.08 29.64 7.39
N THR A 176 -0.80 29.89 6.31
CA THR A 176 -1.93 30.82 6.22
C THR A 176 -3.22 30.06 6.04
N PHE A 177 -4.36 30.70 6.36
CA PHE A 177 -5.65 30.07 6.14
C PHE A 177 -5.86 29.73 4.65
N ALA A 178 -6.13 28.46 4.38
CA ALA A 178 -6.35 27.93 3.05
C ALA A 178 -7.31 26.74 3.10
N GLY A 179 -8.00 26.49 2.00
CA GLY A 179 -8.87 25.34 1.90
C GLY A 179 -9.06 24.88 0.47
N THR A 180 -9.56 23.66 0.33
CA THR A 180 -9.94 23.03 -0.95
C THR A 180 -11.23 22.27 -0.77
N VAL A 181 -12.16 22.44 -1.68
CA VAL A 181 -13.35 21.59 -1.80
C VAL A 181 -13.28 20.88 -3.14
N ASP A 182 -13.27 19.55 -3.09
CA ASP A 182 -13.25 18.71 -4.30
C ASP A 182 -14.50 17.85 -4.38
N LEU A 183 -15.01 17.63 -5.58
CA LEU A 183 -16.03 16.64 -5.87
C LEU A 183 -15.64 15.86 -7.13
N THR A 184 -15.52 14.56 -6.98
CA THR A 184 -15.42 13.62 -8.11
C THR A 184 -16.74 12.89 -8.27
N THR A 185 -17.28 12.89 -9.48
CA THR A 185 -18.47 12.13 -9.87
C THR A 185 -18.04 11.11 -10.92
N GLU A 186 -18.23 9.83 -10.63
CA GLU A 186 -17.99 8.74 -11.58
C GLU A 186 -19.31 8.19 -12.08
N ILE A 187 -19.40 7.93 -13.38
CA ILE A 187 -20.59 7.38 -14.05
C ILE A 187 -20.12 6.15 -14.84
N ALA A 188 -20.52 4.96 -14.39
CA ALA A 188 -20.26 3.73 -15.10
C ALA A 188 -21.12 3.64 -16.38
N GLU A 189 -20.72 2.79 -17.33
CA GLU A 189 -21.43 2.63 -18.61
C GLU A 189 -22.91 2.26 -18.43
N ASN A 190 -23.26 1.47 -17.41
CA ASN A 190 -24.63 1.11 -17.07
C ASN A 190 -25.45 2.24 -16.42
N GLY A 191 -24.87 3.42 -16.23
CA GLY A 191 -25.51 4.61 -15.68
C GLY A 191 -25.47 4.72 -14.15
N HIS A 192 -24.83 3.81 -13.44
CA HIS A 192 -24.63 3.91 -12.00
C HIS A 192 -23.68 5.07 -11.66
N VAL A 193 -23.98 5.77 -10.58
CA VAL A 193 -23.26 6.99 -10.20
C VAL A 193 -22.66 6.88 -8.81
N LYS A 194 -21.40 7.28 -8.71
CA LYS A 194 -20.65 7.35 -7.46
C LYS A 194 -20.06 8.75 -7.26
N PHE A 195 -20.16 9.28 -6.05
CA PHE A 195 -19.67 10.58 -5.64
C PHE A 195 -18.54 10.45 -4.64
N SER A 196 -17.50 11.26 -4.80
CA SER A 196 -16.40 11.35 -3.84
C SER A 196 -16.15 12.82 -3.46
N PRO A 197 -16.88 13.36 -2.45
CA PRO A 197 -16.66 14.69 -1.92
C PRO A 197 -15.43 14.72 -1.02
N ASN A 198 -14.63 15.80 -1.12
CA ASN A 198 -13.50 16.05 -0.24
C ASN A 198 -13.50 17.50 0.25
N LEU A 199 -13.08 17.71 1.48
CA LEU A 199 -12.88 19.02 2.09
C LEU A 199 -11.52 19.02 2.80
N PHE A 200 -10.76 20.04 2.54
CA PHE A 200 -9.60 20.40 3.35
C PHE A 200 -9.70 21.85 3.73
N VAL A 201 -9.51 22.16 5.01
CA VAL A 201 -9.41 23.55 5.48
C VAL A 201 -8.46 23.59 6.66
N GLY A 202 -7.58 24.58 6.69
CA GLY A 202 -6.65 24.72 7.77
C GLY A 202 -5.90 26.05 7.74
N GLY A 203 -5.09 26.26 8.74
CA GLY A 203 -4.23 27.43 8.87
C GLY A 203 -3.52 27.48 10.22
N THR A 204 -2.53 28.34 10.30
CA THR A 204 -1.76 28.59 11.52
C THR A 204 -2.10 29.96 12.06
N LEU A 205 -2.47 30.02 13.34
CA LEU A 205 -2.81 31.23 14.06
C LEU A 205 -1.54 32.01 14.44
N ASP A 206 -1.67 33.33 14.75
CA ASP A 206 -0.56 34.19 15.12
C ASP A 206 0.22 33.69 16.35
N ASN A 207 -0.40 32.90 17.22
CA ASN A 207 0.25 32.30 18.38
C ASN A 207 0.99 30.98 18.06
N GLY A 208 1.11 30.60 16.78
CA GLY A 208 1.81 29.39 16.33
C GLY A 208 1.00 28.10 16.40
N LEU A 209 -0.28 28.14 16.80
CA LEU A 209 -1.16 26.97 16.78
C LEU A 209 -1.71 26.77 15.37
N GLY A 210 -1.29 25.70 14.71
CA GLY A 210 -1.85 25.24 13.44
C GLY A 210 -3.00 24.26 13.66
N LEU A 211 -4.05 24.39 12.86
CA LEU A 211 -5.21 23.50 12.89
C LEU A 211 -5.62 23.13 11.46
N ALA A 212 -6.06 21.90 11.22
CA ALA A 212 -6.67 21.51 9.95
C ALA A 212 -7.77 20.47 10.17
N LEU A 213 -8.80 20.54 9.30
CA LEU A 213 -9.85 19.55 9.13
C LEU A 213 -9.74 18.98 7.73
N LEU A 214 -9.72 17.66 7.64
CA LEU A 214 -9.77 16.90 6.40
C LEU A 214 -11.02 16.02 6.43
N TYR A 215 -11.73 15.97 5.31
CA TYR A 215 -12.84 15.06 5.07
C TYR A 215 -12.71 14.47 3.68
N SER A 216 -12.96 13.19 3.56
CA SER A 216 -13.06 12.49 2.28
C SER A 216 -14.19 11.47 2.36
N GLY A 217 -15.07 11.46 1.37
CA GLY A 217 -16.18 10.52 1.30
C GLY A 217 -16.21 9.73 0.01
N VAL A 218 -16.93 8.61 0.02
CA VAL A 218 -17.36 7.87 -1.17
C VAL A 218 -18.81 7.46 -0.93
N ASN A 219 -19.70 7.81 -1.84
CA ASN A 219 -21.11 7.49 -1.72
C ASN A 219 -21.73 7.19 -3.08
N GLY A 220 -22.49 6.12 -3.20
CA GLY A 220 -23.24 5.76 -4.39
C GLY A 220 -23.00 4.34 -4.87
N GLU A 221 -23.51 4.08 -6.07
CA GLU A 221 -23.52 2.76 -6.68
C GLU A 221 -22.20 2.47 -7.40
N GLY A 222 -21.68 1.25 -7.25
CA GLY A 222 -20.60 0.72 -8.08
C GLY A 222 -21.08 0.39 -9.49
N PHE A 223 -20.35 -0.45 -10.21
CA PHE A 223 -20.68 -0.79 -11.59
C PHE A 223 -21.43 -2.13 -11.76
N ARG A 224 -21.71 -2.86 -10.69
CA ARG A 224 -22.47 -4.10 -10.74
C ARG A 224 -23.96 -3.82 -10.63
N ASP A 225 -24.78 -4.68 -11.21
CA ASP A 225 -26.23 -4.47 -11.33
C ASP A 225 -26.95 -4.30 -10.00
N LYS A 226 -26.44 -4.89 -8.91
CA LYS A 226 -27.05 -4.86 -7.57
C LYS A 226 -25.97 -5.12 -6.50
N ASN A 227 -26.29 -4.71 -5.26
CA ASN A 227 -25.49 -4.97 -4.08
C ASN A 227 -24.03 -4.55 -4.26
N ASP A 228 -23.82 -3.34 -4.75
CA ASP A 228 -22.50 -2.75 -5.06
C ASP A 228 -22.43 -1.28 -4.58
N ASP A 229 -23.22 -0.95 -3.58
CA ASP A 229 -23.23 0.39 -2.97
C ASP A 229 -22.06 0.58 -2.04
N SER A 230 -21.58 1.81 -1.95
CA SER A 230 -20.54 2.22 -1.02
C SER A 230 -20.96 3.47 -0.28
N ASP A 231 -20.80 3.48 1.05
CA ASP A 231 -20.88 4.65 1.93
C ASP A 231 -19.65 4.68 2.82
N ILE A 232 -18.74 5.62 2.53
CA ILE A 232 -17.47 5.77 3.24
C ILE A 232 -17.32 7.22 3.69
N ASN A 233 -16.93 7.40 4.94
CA ASN A 233 -16.63 8.69 5.53
C ASN A 233 -15.30 8.63 6.27
N ASP A 234 -14.36 9.50 5.91
CA ASP A 234 -13.00 9.60 6.46
C ASP A 234 -12.76 11.04 6.93
N ILE A 235 -12.76 11.25 8.24
CA ILE A 235 -12.60 12.57 8.88
C ILE A 235 -11.31 12.58 9.68
N ARG A 236 -10.48 13.61 9.48
CA ARG A 236 -9.23 13.79 10.22
C ARG A 236 -9.13 15.22 10.75
N LEU A 237 -8.80 15.35 12.03
CA LEU A 237 -8.46 16.60 12.68
C LEU A 237 -6.98 16.61 13.00
N LYS A 238 -6.28 17.66 12.59
CA LYS A 238 -4.85 17.84 12.86
C LYS A 238 -4.63 19.11 13.67
N ALA A 239 -3.73 19.03 14.63
CA ALA A 239 -3.21 20.19 15.35
C ALA A 239 -1.69 20.12 15.39
N ALA A 240 -1.03 21.27 15.27
CA ALA A 240 0.41 21.38 15.42
C ALA A 240 0.76 22.66 16.18
N TYR A 241 1.76 22.58 17.03
CA TYR A 241 2.25 23.73 17.78
C TYR A 241 3.77 23.74 17.81
N ALA A 242 4.37 24.81 17.28
CA ALA A 242 5.79 25.05 17.42
C ALA A 242 6.04 25.60 18.84
N ILE A 243 6.70 24.80 19.68
CA ILE A 243 7.07 25.20 21.06
C ILE A 243 8.15 26.29 21.00
N ASP A 244 9.11 26.06 20.12
CA ASP A 244 10.17 26.99 19.75
C ASP A 244 10.69 26.65 18.34
N GLU A 245 11.81 27.25 17.92
CA GLU A 245 12.42 27.00 16.60
C GLU A 245 12.98 25.57 16.42
N TYR A 246 13.12 24.80 17.51
CA TYR A 246 13.70 23.45 17.52
C TYR A 246 12.68 22.36 17.81
N ALA A 247 11.57 22.70 18.48
CA ALA A 247 10.64 21.74 19.04
C ALA A 247 9.21 21.97 18.56
N LYS A 248 8.55 20.88 18.12
CA LYS A 248 7.17 20.87 17.64
C LYS A 248 6.41 19.70 18.28
N ILE A 249 5.14 19.92 18.56
CA ILE A 249 4.19 18.87 18.92
C ILE A 249 3.07 18.84 17.88
N GLU A 250 2.70 17.63 17.44
CA GLU A 250 1.64 17.38 16.49
C GLU A 250 0.66 16.39 17.08
N ALA A 251 -0.64 16.59 16.85
CA ALA A 251 -1.70 15.68 17.26
C ALA A 251 -2.64 15.42 16.09
N ASN A 252 -3.06 14.16 15.93
CA ASN A 252 -4.04 13.75 14.95
C ASN A 252 -5.17 12.98 15.66
N LEU A 253 -6.41 13.28 15.27
CA LEU A 253 -7.58 12.47 15.60
C LEU A 253 -8.24 12.08 14.28
N HIS A 254 -8.57 10.81 14.15
CA HIS A 254 -9.09 10.24 12.91
C HIS A 254 -10.32 9.37 13.20
N ARG A 255 -11.34 9.53 12.38
CA ARG A 255 -12.51 8.66 12.34
C ARG A 255 -12.79 8.26 10.89
N TYR A 256 -12.87 6.95 10.66
CA TYR A 256 -13.23 6.32 9.40
C TYR A 256 -14.41 5.40 9.62
N ASP A 257 -15.44 5.54 8.82
CA ASP A 257 -16.62 4.67 8.79
C ASP A 257 -16.83 4.18 7.35
N ALA A 258 -17.13 2.90 7.17
CA ALA A 258 -17.43 2.31 5.86
C ALA A 258 -18.54 1.28 5.97
N ASP A 259 -19.48 1.34 5.04
CA ASP A 259 -20.49 0.33 4.76
C ASP A 259 -20.50 0.11 3.25
N VAL A 260 -20.12 -1.10 2.81
CA VAL A 260 -19.98 -1.41 1.39
C VAL A 260 -20.58 -2.77 1.09
N ASP A 261 -21.33 -2.82 0.03
CA ASP A 261 -21.93 -4.03 -0.50
C ASP A 261 -20.92 -4.88 -1.25
N MET A 262 -21.20 -6.17 -1.36
CA MET A 262 -20.33 -7.13 -2.03
C MET A 262 -21.11 -7.98 -3.04
N PRO A 263 -21.11 -7.60 -4.33
CA PRO A 263 -21.87 -8.31 -5.37
C PRO A 263 -21.40 -9.73 -5.67
N GLY A 264 -20.19 -10.09 -5.18
CA GLY A 264 -19.59 -11.41 -5.32
C GLY A 264 -18.96 -11.67 -6.69
N GLY A 265 -18.29 -12.83 -6.80
CA GLY A 265 -17.66 -13.30 -8.03
C GLY A 265 -18.62 -14.08 -8.92
N LEU A 266 -18.28 -14.21 -10.21
CA LEU A 266 -19.07 -14.87 -11.24
C LEU A 266 -18.41 -16.19 -11.68
N THR A 267 -19.22 -17.14 -12.16
CA THR A 267 -18.71 -18.27 -12.94
C THR A 267 -18.36 -17.83 -14.36
N PRO A 268 -17.55 -18.60 -15.13
CA PRO A 268 -17.25 -18.26 -16.51
C PRO A 268 -18.49 -18.07 -17.40
N ALA A 269 -19.52 -18.89 -17.21
CA ALA A 269 -20.77 -18.78 -17.95
C ALA A 269 -21.53 -17.50 -17.63
N GLN A 270 -21.59 -17.14 -16.34
CA GLN A 270 -22.23 -15.89 -15.88
C GLN A 270 -21.46 -14.64 -16.33
N PHE A 271 -20.12 -14.70 -16.31
CA PHE A 271 -19.30 -13.62 -16.85
C PHE A 271 -19.51 -13.43 -18.36
N ALA A 272 -19.61 -14.51 -19.11
CA ALA A 272 -19.86 -14.46 -20.56
C ALA A 272 -21.31 -13.98 -20.90
N GLU A 273 -22.27 -14.21 -20.02
CA GLU A 273 -23.65 -13.78 -20.18
C GLU A 273 -23.84 -12.29 -19.87
N ASN A 274 -23.38 -11.87 -18.69
CA ASN A 274 -23.35 -10.48 -18.24
C ASN A 274 -22.24 -10.32 -17.19
N PRO A 275 -21.11 -9.67 -17.53
CA PRO A 275 -20.00 -9.49 -16.59
C PRO A 275 -20.36 -8.65 -15.38
N TYR A 276 -21.44 -7.87 -15.44
CA TYR A 276 -21.81 -6.92 -14.39
C TYR A 276 -22.97 -7.41 -13.51
N GLN A 277 -23.54 -8.58 -13.78
CA GLN A 277 -24.58 -9.15 -12.93
C GLN A 277 -24.11 -9.41 -11.50
N SER A 278 -25.00 -9.21 -10.52
CA SER A 278 -24.77 -9.54 -9.12
C SER A 278 -25.55 -10.77 -8.71
N LEU A 279 -24.89 -11.67 -7.98
CA LEU A 279 -25.47 -12.92 -7.48
C LEU A 279 -25.57 -12.95 -5.96
N ARG A 280 -25.03 -11.93 -5.29
CA ARG A 280 -24.99 -11.77 -3.84
C ARG A 280 -25.82 -10.55 -3.46
N ASN A 281 -26.99 -10.78 -2.88
CA ASN A 281 -27.94 -9.70 -2.59
C ASN A 281 -27.86 -9.19 -1.15
N HIS A 282 -27.06 -9.84 -0.29
CA HIS A 282 -27.00 -9.52 1.14
C HIS A 282 -25.58 -9.59 1.70
N ASP A 283 -24.59 -9.78 0.83
CA ASP A 283 -23.20 -9.79 1.26
C ASP A 283 -22.71 -8.34 1.44
N TYR A 284 -22.01 -8.09 2.54
CA TYR A 284 -21.53 -6.75 2.91
C TYR A 284 -20.20 -6.79 3.64
N MET A 285 -19.50 -5.67 3.63
CA MET A 285 -18.39 -5.34 4.52
C MET A 285 -18.67 -3.99 5.17
N LYS A 286 -18.70 -3.95 6.49
CA LYS A 286 -18.81 -2.70 7.24
C LYS A 286 -17.80 -2.63 8.35
N GLY A 287 -17.44 -1.42 8.72
CA GLY A 287 -16.53 -1.23 9.83
C GLY A 287 -16.21 0.22 10.08
N HIS A 288 -15.48 0.42 11.15
CA HIS A 288 -15.00 1.74 11.50
C HIS A 288 -13.63 1.66 12.18
N ARG A 289 -12.90 2.76 12.10
CA ARG A 289 -11.68 2.96 12.86
C ARG A 289 -11.71 4.33 13.53
N THR A 290 -11.32 4.35 14.79
CA THR A 290 -10.98 5.59 15.49
C THR A 290 -9.54 5.49 15.92
N ASP A 291 -8.72 6.46 15.57
CA ASP A 291 -7.35 6.52 16.04
C ASP A 291 -6.94 7.93 16.46
N GLY A 292 -5.98 7.99 17.36
CA GLY A 292 -5.34 9.22 17.77
C GLY A 292 -3.85 9.01 17.91
N SER A 293 -3.07 10.04 17.55
CA SER A 293 -1.63 10.06 17.72
C SER A 293 -1.13 11.41 18.20
N VAL A 294 -0.04 11.37 18.93
CA VAL A 294 0.74 12.57 19.34
C VAL A 294 2.19 12.31 18.97
N LYS A 295 2.80 13.26 18.26
CA LYS A 295 4.20 13.26 17.89
C LYS A 295 4.87 14.49 18.45
N TYR A 296 5.92 14.30 19.25
CA TYR A 296 6.85 15.34 19.64
C TYR A 296 8.12 15.21 18.81
N SER A 297 8.55 16.27 18.17
CA SER A 297 9.77 16.32 17.37
C SER A 297 10.67 17.43 17.88
N TYR A 298 11.95 17.13 18.04
CA TYR A 298 12.99 18.08 18.42
C TYR A 298 14.18 17.91 17.47
N LYS A 299 14.65 19.01 16.87
CA LYS A 299 15.81 19.00 15.99
C LYS A 299 16.63 20.25 16.24
N LYS A 300 17.85 20.06 16.75
CA LYS A 300 18.79 21.13 17.00
C LYS A 300 20.21 20.66 16.77
N ASP A 301 20.96 21.41 15.96
CA ASP A 301 22.35 21.11 15.62
C ASP A 301 22.52 19.64 15.16
N ASP A 302 23.32 18.88 15.85
CA ASP A 302 23.63 17.50 15.56
C ASP A 302 22.61 16.49 16.13
N ASN A 303 21.51 16.95 16.73
CA ASN A 303 20.57 16.09 17.46
C ASN A 303 19.17 16.17 16.88
N ALA A 304 18.55 15.01 16.67
CA ALA A 304 17.14 14.89 16.38
C ALA A 304 16.51 13.87 17.33
N PHE A 305 15.37 14.21 17.91
CA PHE A 305 14.59 13.32 18.75
C PHE A 305 13.13 13.34 18.31
N GLU A 306 12.51 12.17 18.25
CA GLU A 306 11.09 12.01 17.97
C GLU A 306 10.47 11.06 18.99
N LEU A 307 9.28 11.39 19.46
CA LEU A 307 8.45 10.54 20.27
C LEU A 307 7.07 10.45 19.64
N LEU A 308 6.72 9.30 19.06
CA LEU A 308 5.40 9.01 18.55
C LEU A 308 4.65 8.12 19.54
N ALA A 309 3.45 8.53 19.94
CA ALA A 309 2.52 7.69 20.70
C ALA A 309 1.17 7.64 19.97
N TYR A 310 0.56 6.45 19.89
CA TYR A 310 -0.73 6.29 19.22
C TYR A 310 -1.60 5.21 19.85
N HIS A 311 -2.90 5.37 19.65
CA HIS A 311 -3.92 4.37 19.95
C HIS A 311 -4.87 4.23 18.77
N THR A 312 -5.23 2.99 18.44
CA THR A 312 -6.20 2.68 17.37
C THR A 312 -7.25 1.70 17.89
N ASP A 313 -8.50 1.92 17.54
CA ASP A 313 -9.63 1.02 17.78
C ASP A 313 -10.34 0.78 16.43
N THR A 314 -10.30 -0.46 15.95
CA THR A 314 -10.81 -0.84 14.64
C THR A 314 -11.82 -1.96 14.76
N PHE A 315 -13.05 -1.70 14.39
CA PHE A 315 -14.11 -2.69 14.23
C PHE A 315 -14.34 -2.98 12.75
N ARG A 316 -14.54 -4.24 12.41
CA ARG A 316 -15.05 -4.64 11.12
C ARG A 316 -15.98 -5.84 11.23
N ASP A 317 -16.98 -5.90 10.35
CA ASP A 317 -17.86 -7.05 10.17
C ASP A 317 -18.05 -7.33 8.67
N ALA A 318 -18.05 -8.60 8.30
CA ALA A 318 -18.34 -9.04 6.95
C ALA A 318 -19.42 -10.11 7.00
N GLY A 319 -20.52 -9.86 6.32
CA GLY A 319 -21.59 -10.81 6.14
C GLY A 319 -21.52 -11.46 4.76
N MET A 320 -21.55 -12.78 4.68
CA MET A 320 -21.39 -13.51 3.42
C MET A 320 -22.22 -14.77 3.36
N GLU A 321 -22.89 -14.98 2.22
CA GLU A 321 -23.48 -16.27 1.86
C GLU A 321 -22.39 -17.33 1.66
N ARG A 322 -22.55 -18.49 2.25
CA ARG A 322 -21.70 -19.64 2.01
C ARG A 322 -22.21 -20.44 0.82
N SER A 323 -21.44 -20.44 -0.26
CA SER A 323 -21.79 -21.09 -1.52
C SER A 323 -22.17 -22.55 -1.34
N GLY A 324 -23.32 -22.95 -1.90
CA GLY A 324 -23.80 -24.34 -1.87
C GLY A 324 -24.40 -24.80 -0.53
N SER A 325 -24.42 -23.94 0.48
CA SER A 325 -25.05 -24.23 1.77
C SER A 325 -26.05 -23.14 2.08
N LYS A 326 -27.28 -23.41 2.42
CA LYS A 326 -28.27 -22.42 2.87
C LYS A 326 -27.82 -21.75 4.20
N LEU A 327 -26.58 -21.28 4.23
CA LEU A 327 -25.90 -20.74 5.39
C LEU A 327 -25.36 -19.34 5.08
N TYR A 328 -25.60 -18.42 5.98
CA TYR A 328 -24.97 -17.10 6.01
C TYR A 328 -24.01 -17.00 7.19
N GLN A 329 -22.91 -16.30 7.01
CA GLN A 329 -21.92 -16.15 8.05
C GLN A 329 -21.57 -14.68 8.21
N THR A 330 -21.63 -14.16 9.45
CA THR A 330 -21.05 -12.88 9.82
C THR A 330 -19.76 -13.07 10.61
N ALA A 331 -18.86 -12.10 10.54
CA ALA A 331 -17.54 -12.18 11.17
C ALA A 331 -17.15 -10.85 11.84
N PRO A 332 -17.87 -10.42 12.90
CA PRO A 332 -17.54 -9.21 13.62
C PRO A 332 -16.20 -9.38 14.37
N ARG A 333 -15.35 -8.36 14.26
CA ARG A 333 -14.01 -8.35 14.85
C ARG A 333 -13.66 -6.97 15.35
N ASN A 334 -13.04 -6.90 16.51
CA ASN A 334 -12.53 -5.67 17.12
C ASN A 334 -11.05 -5.81 17.42
N TYR A 335 -10.25 -4.80 17.09
CA TYR A 335 -8.82 -4.76 17.32
C TYR A 335 -8.43 -3.42 17.96
N LYS A 336 -7.61 -3.48 19.00
CA LYS A 336 -7.04 -2.28 19.63
C LYS A 336 -5.53 -2.37 19.61
N VAL A 337 -4.88 -1.28 19.27
CA VAL A 337 -3.43 -1.18 19.28
C VAL A 337 -3.02 0.07 20.03
N THR A 338 -2.06 -0.05 20.93
CA THR A 338 -1.43 1.09 21.62
C THR A 338 0.07 0.95 21.51
N ALA A 339 0.74 2.02 21.12
CA ALA A 339 2.20 2.01 21.01
C ALA A 339 2.84 3.33 21.42
N ILE A 340 4.12 3.21 21.78
CA ILE A 340 5.02 4.32 22.03
C ILE A 340 6.37 4.05 21.35
N GLU A 341 6.86 5.03 20.59
CA GLU A 341 8.03 4.89 19.71
C GLU A 341 8.98 6.10 19.88
N PRO A 342 9.87 6.13 20.88
CA PRO A 342 10.97 7.08 20.92
C PRO A 342 12.05 6.73 19.90
N ARG A 343 12.59 7.76 19.23
CA ARG A 343 13.70 7.68 18.27
C ARG A 343 14.68 8.82 18.53
N TYR A 344 15.96 8.56 18.38
CA TYR A 344 17.01 9.57 18.54
C TYR A 344 18.06 9.39 17.46
N SER A 345 18.48 10.47 16.85
CA SER A 345 19.58 10.52 15.90
C SER A 345 20.61 11.57 16.34
N HIS A 346 21.87 11.23 16.18
CA HIS A 346 22.99 12.11 16.48
C HIS A 346 24.00 12.08 15.34
N ALA A 347 24.21 13.25 14.74
CA ALA A 347 25.24 13.47 13.75
C ALA A 347 26.59 13.77 14.45
N TYR A 348 27.67 13.19 13.96
CA TYR A 348 29.02 13.39 14.51
C TYR A 348 30.09 13.21 13.45
N GLN A 349 31.24 13.83 13.68
CA GLN A 349 32.39 13.70 12.80
C GLN A 349 33.45 12.83 13.45
N LEU A 350 33.98 11.87 12.68
CA LEU A 350 35.08 11.01 13.12
C LEU A 350 36.24 11.10 12.09
N GLY A 351 37.25 11.89 12.41
CA GLY A 351 38.32 12.21 11.46
C GLY A 351 37.77 12.98 10.25
N THR A 352 37.82 12.37 9.07
CA THR A 352 37.33 12.94 7.82
C THR A 352 35.93 12.40 7.42
N THR A 353 35.32 11.57 8.25
CA THR A 353 34.02 10.98 7.97
C THR A 353 32.90 11.69 8.70
N GLU A 354 31.80 11.92 8.01
CA GLU A 354 30.55 12.38 8.57
C GLU A 354 29.69 11.18 8.94
N ASN A 355 29.12 11.21 10.14
CA ASN A 355 28.35 10.07 10.63
C ASN A 355 27.05 10.52 11.24
N GLU A 356 26.00 9.66 11.15
CA GLU A 356 24.77 9.79 11.91
C GLU A 356 24.41 8.44 12.50
N VAL A 357 24.40 8.33 13.82
CA VAL A 357 23.85 7.17 14.51
C VAL A 357 22.39 7.42 14.83
N SER A 358 21.54 6.44 14.55
CA SER A 358 20.12 6.46 14.91
C SER A 358 19.75 5.25 15.75
N VAL A 359 19.04 5.49 16.82
CA VAL A 359 18.51 4.44 17.71
C VAL A 359 17.03 4.68 17.97
N GLY A 360 16.24 3.63 17.97
CA GLY A 360 14.83 3.74 18.30
C GLY A 360 14.32 2.49 18.98
N TYR A 361 13.30 2.70 19.80
CA TYR A 361 12.60 1.65 20.51
C TYR A 361 11.12 1.74 20.22
N ARG A 362 10.42 0.61 20.20
CA ARG A 362 8.96 0.55 20.16
C ARG A 362 8.46 -0.46 21.18
N TYR A 363 7.53 -0.04 22.01
CA TYR A 363 6.60 -0.92 22.70
C TYR A 363 5.25 -0.86 22.03
N LEU A 364 4.67 -2.01 21.72
CA LEU A 364 3.36 -2.12 21.10
C LEU A 364 2.55 -3.21 21.79
N HIS A 365 1.32 -2.88 22.13
CA HIS A 365 0.33 -3.75 22.73
C HIS A 365 -0.89 -3.86 21.82
N GLU A 366 -1.28 -5.07 21.47
CA GLU A 366 -2.45 -5.37 20.65
C GLU A 366 -3.42 -6.27 21.39
N THR A 367 -4.71 -6.05 21.15
CA THR A 367 -5.79 -6.99 21.56
C THR A 367 -6.75 -7.21 20.40
N SER A 368 -7.33 -8.39 20.33
CA SER A 368 -8.39 -8.72 19.37
C SER A 368 -9.55 -9.43 20.07
N GLU A 369 -10.75 -9.13 19.60
CA GLU A 369 -11.98 -9.88 19.91
C GLU A 369 -12.63 -10.24 18.58
N GLU A 370 -12.72 -11.53 18.28
CA GLU A 370 -13.27 -12.02 17.02
C GLU A 370 -14.44 -12.96 17.29
N ALA A 371 -15.47 -12.87 16.46
CA ALA A 371 -16.54 -13.85 16.45
C ALA A 371 -16.87 -14.30 15.03
N VAL A 372 -17.41 -15.49 14.91
CA VAL A 372 -18.08 -15.97 13.71
C VAL A 372 -19.49 -16.37 14.14
N ASN A 373 -20.48 -15.74 13.52
CA ASN A 373 -21.86 -16.13 13.68
C ASN A 373 -22.35 -16.88 12.44
N ARG A 374 -23.39 -17.68 12.59
CA ARG A 374 -24.05 -18.41 11.51
C ARG A 374 -25.55 -18.17 11.55
N ALA A 375 -26.14 -18.07 10.37
CA ALA A 375 -27.59 -17.92 10.20
C ALA A 375 -28.08 -18.83 9.08
N SER A 376 -29.36 -19.23 9.14
CA SER A 376 -30.02 -19.84 7.98
C SER A 376 -30.17 -18.77 6.91
N TYR A 377 -30.01 -19.14 5.64
CA TYR A 377 -30.03 -18.19 4.55
C TYR A 377 -31.06 -18.54 3.47
N ASN A 378 -31.75 -17.50 3.03
CA ASN A 378 -32.61 -17.53 1.86
C ASN A 378 -32.23 -16.35 0.95
N THR A 379 -32.06 -16.60 -0.33
CA THR A 379 -31.61 -15.59 -1.31
C THR A 379 -32.56 -14.41 -1.48
N VAL A 380 -33.84 -14.58 -1.12
CA VAL A 380 -34.86 -13.52 -1.23
C VAL A 380 -35.02 -12.75 0.08
N THR A 381 -35.10 -13.45 1.21
CA THR A 381 -35.40 -12.83 2.52
C THR A 381 -34.16 -12.56 3.37
N GLY A 382 -32.98 -12.99 2.90
CA GLY A 382 -31.74 -12.82 3.63
C GLY A 382 -31.52 -13.81 4.79
N PRO A 383 -30.58 -13.51 5.69
CA PRO A 383 -30.24 -14.32 6.83
C PRO A 383 -31.31 -14.26 7.92
N THR A 384 -31.55 -15.40 8.59
CA THR A 384 -32.48 -15.52 9.72
C THR A 384 -31.93 -16.46 10.78
N ASN A 385 -32.35 -16.32 12.04
CA ASN A 385 -31.97 -17.17 13.16
C ASN A 385 -30.45 -17.22 13.37
N GLU A 386 -29.82 -16.05 13.45
CA GLU A 386 -28.39 -15.94 13.70
C GLU A 386 -28.02 -16.43 15.10
N TYR A 387 -26.88 -17.14 15.20
CA TYR A 387 -26.33 -17.61 16.46
C TYR A 387 -24.80 -17.55 16.43
N ALA A 388 -24.18 -17.32 17.58
CA ALA A 388 -22.74 -17.34 17.72
C ALA A 388 -22.20 -18.77 17.50
N TRP A 389 -21.18 -18.90 16.63
CA TRP A 389 -20.57 -20.19 16.29
C TRP A 389 -19.20 -20.36 16.94
N THR A 390 -18.33 -19.37 16.82
CA THR A 390 -17.03 -19.34 17.47
C THR A 390 -16.75 -17.94 18.00
N LYS A 391 -15.93 -17.87 19.06
CA LYS A 391 -15.30 -16.65 19.56
C LYS A 391 -13.81 -16.88 19.67
N ALA A 392 -13.03 -15.81 19.46
CA ALA A 392 -11.61 -15.80 19.76
C ALA A 392 -11.22 -14.47 20.36
N ASP A 393 -10.25 -14.50 21.26
CA ASP A 393 -9.58 -13.32 21.80
C ASP A 393 -8.07 -13.51 21.71
N GLY A 394 -7.41 -12.49 21.18
CA GLY A 394 -5.98 -12.45 20.99
C GLY A 394 -5.33 -11.29 21.73
N LYS A 395 -4.08 -11.48 22.06
CA LYS A 395 -3.23 -10.45 22.68
C LYS A 395 -1.81 -10.60 22.21
N THR A 396 -1.17 -9.46 21.86
CA THR A 396 0.27 -9.41 21.54
C THR A 396 0.93 -8.29 22.33
N ASP A 397 2.06 -8.61 22.95
CA ASP A 397 3.00 -7.65 23.53
C ASP A 397 4.31 -7.74 22.73
N ALA A 398 4.74 -6.64 22.11
CA ALA A 398 5.91 -6.61 21.26
C ALA A 398 6.86 -5.48 21.64
N HIS A 399 8.15 -5.80 21.71
CA HIS A 399 9.25 -4.87 21.94
C HIS A 399 10.19 -4.93 20.75
N ALA A 400 10.53 -3.77 20.21
CA ALA A 400 11.48 -3.66 19.12
C ALA A 400 12.53 -2.60 19.44
N LEU A 401 13.81 -2.92 19.18
CA LEU A 401 14.92 -2.00 19.31
C LEU A 401 15.68 -2.01 17.99
N PHE A 402 15.99 -0.83 17.44
CA PHE A 402 16.91 -0.75 16.30
C PHE A 402 18.07 0.20 16.58
N ILE A 403 19.15 -0.04 15.88
CA ILE A 403 20.28 0.87 15.75
C ILE A 403 20.81 0.78 14.34
N ASP A 404 21.09 1.91 13.73
CA ASP A 404 21.86 2.03 12.49
C ASP A 404 22.84 3.19 12.58
N ASN A 405 23.88 3.15 11.75
CA ASN A 405 24.83 4.24 11.60
C ASN A 405 25.09 4.51 10.13
N ARG A 406 24.83 5.73 9.68
CA ARG A 406 25.26 6.20 8.37
C ARG A 406 26.67 6.79 8.51
N THR A 407 27.58 6.34 7.66
CA THR A 407 28.95 6.86 7.56
C THR A 407 29.17 7.35 6.15
N ASP A 408 29.41 8.62 5.96
CA ASP A 408 29.72 9.24 4.67
C ASP A 408 31.26 9.44 4.56
N VAL A 409 31.85 8.84 3.50
CA VAL A 409 33.29 8.89 3.20
C VAL A 409 33.46 9.29 1.73
N GLY A 410 33.73 10.57 1.48
CA GLY A 410 33.75 11.09 0.12
C GLY A 410 32.42 10.87 -0.58
N ALA A 411 32.43 10.16 -1.71
CA ALA A 411 31.22 9.88 -2.47
C ALA A 411 30.44 8.63 -1.96
N TRP A 412 30.90 7.96 -0.92
CA TRP A 412 30.32 6.72 -0.40
C TRP A 412 29.55 6.96 0.89
N SER A 413 28.37 6.35 0.98
CA SER A 413 27.61 6.21 2.24
C SER A 413 27.50 4.73 2.59
N LEU A 414 27.86 4.38 3.82
CA LEU A 414 27.80 3.04 4.37
C LEU A 414 26.82 3.03 5.55
N ILE A 415 25.83 2.15 5.53
CA ILE A 415 24.74 2.14 6.53
C ILE A 415 24.54 0.73 7.09
N PRO A 416 25.38 0.27 8.05
CA PRO A 416 25.09 -0.90 8.84
C PRO A 416 23.95 -0.65 9.83
N GLY A 417 23.10 -1.64 10.03
CA GLY A 417 22.01 -1.56 10.98
C GLY A 417 21.58 -2.94 11.51
N VAL A 418 20.92 -2.94 12.64
CA VAL A 418 20.30 -4.14 13.21
C VAL A 418 19.04 -3.78 13.97
N ARG A 419 18.03 -4.65 13.85
CA ARG A 419 16.79 -4.59 14.63
C ARG A 419 16.61 -5.86 15.43
N PHE A 420 16.16 -5.70 16.65
CA PHE A 420 15.79 -6.78 17.56
C PHE A 420 14.28 -6.71 17.82
N GLU A 421 13.59 -7.82 17.68
CA GLU A 421 12.17 -7.97 18.01
C GLU A 421 12.01 -9.03 19.08
N LYS A 422 11.19 -8.75 20.08
CA LYS A 422 10.74 -9.71 21.09
C LYS A 422 9.23 -9.65 21.18
N ILE A 423 8.57 -10.77 20.87
CA ILE A 423 7.13 -10.82 20.66
C ILE A 423 6.57 -11.96 21.50
N LYS A 424 5.50 -11.64 22.23
CA LYS A 424 4.67 -12.63 22.91
C LYS A 424 3.24 -12.48 22.44
N THR A 425 2.68 -13.54 21.85
CA THR A 425 1.32 -13.58 21.34
C THR A 425 0.55 -14.72 22.00
N THR A 426 -0.66 -14.43 22.43
CA THR A 426 -1.62 -15.43 22.95
C THR A 426 -2.92 -15.35 22.16
N GLU A 427 -3.56 -16.49 21.98
CA GLU A 427 -4.90 -16.58 21.40
C GLU A 427 -5.71 -17.66 22.12
N ASN A 428 -6.93 -17.30 22.47
CA ASN A 428 -7.96 -18.20 22.97
C ASN A 428 -9.06 -18.31 21.94
N MET A 429 -9.42 -19.52 21.53
CA MET A 429 -10.52 -19.75 20.61
C MET A 429 -11.52 -20.70 21.23
N TYR A 430 -12.80 -20.36 21.12
CA TYR A 430 -13.92 -21.09 21.71
C TYR A 430 -14.94 -21.46 20.65
N LYS A 431 -15.38 -22.74 20.65
CA LYS A 431 -16.56 -23.17 19.93
C LYS A 431 -17.76 -23.04 20.87
N LEU A 432 -18.88 -22.56 20.34
CA LEU A 432 -20.08 -22.28 21.11
C LEU A 432 -21.22 -23.22 20.67
N ASN A 433 -22.13 -23.53 21.63
CA ASN A 433 -23.45 -24.07 21.38
C ASN A 433 -24.39 -22.96 20.88
N LYS A 434 -25.56 -23.31 20.35
CA LYS A 434 -26.57 -22.34 19.92
C LYS A 434 -27.08 -21.40 21.01
N ASP A 435 -26.99 -21.80 22.27
CA ASP A 435 -27.31 -20.97 23.43
C ASP A 435 -26.15 -20.09 23.90
N ALA A 436 -25.09 -19.99 23.09
CA ALA A 436 -23.85 -19.29 23.37
C ALA A 436 -23.00 -19.83 24.52
N SER A 437 -23.36 -20.97 25.12
CA SER A 437 -22.51 -21.66 26.09
C SER A 437 -21.26 -22.24 25.39
N VAL A 438 -20.11 -22.24 26.09
CA VAL A 438 -18.87 -22.80 25.57
C VAL A 438 -18.94 -24.32 25.48
N LEU A 439 -18.80 -24.86 24.27
CA LEU A 439 -18.71 -26.28 24.03
C LEU A 439 -17.30 -26.82 24.34
N ASN A 440 -16.29 -26.16 23.76
CA ASN A 440 -14.87 -26.44 24.03
C ASN A 440 -14.02 -25.21 23.63
N GLY A 441 -12.74 -25.22 23.99
CA GLY A 441 -11.83 -24.14 23.70
C GLY A 441 -10.38 -24.62 23.54
N VAL A 442 -9.57 -23.80 22.90
CA VAL A 442 -8.13 -23.99 22.77
C VAL A 442 -7.41 -22.70 23.14
N HIS A 443 -6.32 -22.84 23.88
CA HIS A 443 -5.39 -21.74 24.21
C HIS A 443 -4.08 -21.99 23.50
N THR A 444 -3.56 -20.97 22.83
CA THR A 444 -2.26 -21.01 22.16
C THR A 444 -1.42 -19.82 22.61
N GLU A 445 -0.20 -20.08 23.02
CA GLU A 445 0.80 -19.06 23.32
C GLU A 445 2.05 -19.29 22.49
N LYS A 446 2.58 -18.22 21.88
CA LYS A 446 3.81 -18.21 21.10
C LYS A 446 4.70 -17.04 21.54
N SER A 447 5.98 -17.32 21.68
CA SER A 447 7.00 -16.30 21.93
C SER A 447 8.12 -16.49 20.93
N TYR A 448 8.56 -15.41 20.30
CA TYR A 448 9.70 -15.43 19.38
C TYR A 448 10.55 -14.18 19.55
N ASP A 449 11.84 -14.39 19.26
CA ASP A 449 12.80 -13.33 19.12
C ASP A 449 13.30 -13.30 17.66
N ALA A 450 13.52 -12.12 17.12
CA ALA A 450 14.12 -11.96 15.79
C ALA A 450 15.28 -10.97 15.83
N VAL A 451 16.36 -11.31 15.13
CA VAL A 451 17.51 -10.43 14.88
C VAL A 451 17.57 -10.19 13.38
N LEU A 452 17.41 -8.93 12.98
CA LEU A 452 17.24 -8.49 11.61
C LEU A 452 18.37 -7.53 11.23
N PRO A 453 19.52 -8.02 10.78
CA PRO A 453 20.60 -7.17 10.29
C PRO A 453 20.25 -6.56 8.93
N SER A 454 20.78 -5.37 8.66
CA SER A 454 20.80 -4.75 7.35
C SER A 454 22.16 -4.10 7.08
N PHE A 455 22.48 -3.95 5.80
CA PHE A 455 23.65 -3.21 5.35
C PHE A 455 23.35 -2.57 4.00
N SER A 456 23.45 -1.26 3.92
CA SER A 456 23.27 -0.51 2.67
C SER A 456 24.54 0.24 2.32
N VAL A 457 24.82 0.32 1.03
CA VAL A 457 25.93 1.08 0.45
C VAL A 457 25.35 1.96 -0.64
N MET A 458 25.76 3.21 -0.67
CA MET A 458 25.41 4.14 -1.74
C MET A 458 26.68 4.85 -2.24
N TYR A 459 26.79 4.99 -3.54
CA TYR A 459 27.79 5.81 -4.22
C TYR A 459 27.13 6.97 -4.90
N LYS A 460 27.45 8.19 -4.49
CA LYS A 460 27.00 9.43 -5.15
C LYS A 460 27.97 9.75 -6.27
N ALA A 461 27.58 9.44 -7.52
CA ALA A 461 28.39 9.79 -8.69
C ALA A 461 28.49 11.29 -8.89
N ASN A 462 27.40 12.00 -8.55
CA ASN A 462 27.29 13.46 -8.41
C ASN A 462 25.99 13.80 -7.65
N ASP A 463 25.63 15.08 -7.56
CA ASP A 463 24.45 15.56 -6.84
C ASP A 463 23.11 15.11 -7.44
N LEU A 464 23.12 14.62 -8.69
CA LEU A 464 21.93 14.18 -9.44
C LEU A 464 21.84 12.68 -9.61
N TRP A 465 22.89 11.92 -9.27
CA TRP A 465 23.00 10.51 -9.59
C TRP A 465 23.62 9.70 -8.46
N ASN A 466 22.90 8.70 -7.99
CA ASN A 466 23.41 7.71 -7.09
C ASN A 466 23.31 6.27 -7.63
N ILE A 467 24.13 5.39 -7.09
CA ILE A 467 24.06 3.94 -7.27
C ILE A 467 24.05 3.33 -5.86
N PHE A 468 23.18 2.38 -5.61
CA PHE A 468 23.07 1.74 -4.31
C PHE A 468 23.06 0.21 -4.41
N ALA A 469 23.44 -0.42 -3.31
CA ALA A 469 23.22 -1.83 -3.06
C ALA A 469 22.84 -2.03 -1.60
N ASN A 470 21.89 -2.92 -1.32
CA ASN A 470 21.52 -3.23 0.05
C ASN A 470 21.25 -4.72 0.26
N TYR A 471 21.42 -5.11 1.51
CA TYR A 471 21.02 -6.37 2.09
C TYR A 471 20.21 -6.10 3.34
N GLY A 472 19.10 -6.81 3.53
CA GLY A 472 18.34 -6.75 4.78
C GLY A 472 17.60 -8.05 5.05
N LYS A 473 17.57 -8.45 6.32
CA LYS A 473 16.74 -9.53 6.79
C LYS A 473 15.40 -9.00 7.26
N SER A 474 14.32 -9.62 6.81
CA SER A 474 12.96 -9.27 7.16
C SER A 474 12.21 -10.44 7.80
N PHE A 475 11.08 -10.12 8.43
CA PHE A 475 10.34 -11.02 9.27
C PHE A 475 8.85 -10.67 9.24
N ALA A 476 8.00 -11.70 9.14
CA ALA A 476 6.56 -11.58 9.33
C ALA A 476 6.09 -12.55 10.43
N PRO A 477 5.56 -12.07 11.56
CA PRO A 477 5.09 -12.90 12.66
C PRO A 477 3.85 -13.69 12.27
N LEU A 478 3.55 -14.78 13.01
CA LEU A 478 2.32 -15.53 12.85
C LEU A 478 1.12 -14.70 13.30
N GLN A 479 0.11 -14.65 12.45
CA GLN A 479 -1.16 -14.00 12.76
C GLN A 479 -2.04 -14.88 13.66
N TYR A 480 -3.00 -14.31 14.38
CA TYR A 480 -3.93 -15.03 15.25
C TYR A 480 -4.60 -16.20 14.51
N SER A 481 -5.18 -15.97 13.33
CA SER A 481 -5.82 -17.03 12.53
C SER A 481 -4.86 -18.12 12.03
N GLN A 482 -3.56 -17.91 12.11
CA GLN A 482 -2.53 -18.90 11.81
C GLN A 482 -2.12 -19.71 13.05
N MET A 483 -2.39 -19.22 14.24
CA MET A 483 -2.10 -19.91 15.51
C MET A 483 -3.23 -20.88 15.90
N ALA A 484 -4.47 -20.46 15.72
CA ALA A 484 -5.65 -21.29 15.95
C ALA A 484 -6.74 -21.00 14.90
N ASN A 485 -7.41 -22.03 14.41
CA ASN A 485 -8.51 -21.89 13.48
C ASN A 485 -9.49 -23.08 13.63
N THR A 486 -10.66 -22.97 13.01
CA THR A 486 -11.62 -24.06 12.92
C THR A 486 -11.90 -24.42 11.47
N ASN A 487 -12.06 -25.71 11.15
CA ASN A 487 -12.56 -26.14 9.86
C ASN A 487 -14.06 -25.84 9.68
N ALA A 488 -14.61 -26.12 8.52
CA ALA A 488 -16.02 -25.90 8.22
C ALA A 488 -16.99 -26.63 9.17
N SER A 489 -16.58 -27.76 9.77
CA SER A 489 -17.35 -28.49 10.78
C SER A 489 -17.17 -27.95 12.19
N GLY A 490 -16.29 -26.94 12.39
CA GLY A 490 -15.96 -26.35 13.68
C GLY A 490 -15.03 -27.20 14.53
N ALA A 491 -14.32 -28.17 13.94
CA ALA A 491 -13.23 -28.84 14.64
C ALA A 491 -12.00 -27.94 14.65
N TYR A 492 -11.29 -27.88 15.76
CA TYR A 492 -10.05 -27.09 15.88
C TYR A 492 -8.98 -27.66 14.96
N LEU A 493 -8.36 -26.75 14.25
CA LEU A 493 -7.16 -27.01 13.48
C LEU A 493 -5.98 -26.50 14.33
N THR A 494 -5.29 -27.42 14.98
CA THR A 494 -4.03 -27.08 15.65
C THR A 494 -2.94 -27.01 14.60
N MET A 495 -2.47 -25.83 14.31
CA MET A 495 -1.36 -25.60 13.40
C MET A 495 -0.03 -25.73 14.15
N GLN A 496 0.29 -26.98 14.54
CA GLN A 496 1.53 -27.28 15.23
C GLN A 496 2.71 -27.13 14.24
N GLY A 497 3.77 -26.47 14.69
CA GLY A 497 5.03 -26.39 13.96
C GLY A 497 5.15 -25.23 12.99
N LEU A 498 4.13 -24.39 12.78
CA LEU A 498 4.29 -23.19 11.95
C LEU A 498 5.37 -22.27 12.51
N GLN A 499 6.22 -21.79 11.60
CA GLN A 499 7.27 -20.83 11.88
C GLN A 499 6.89 -19.47 11.28
N PRO A 500 7.30 -18.36 11.91
CA PRO A 500 7.22 -17.05 11.29
C PRO A 500 7.97 -17.01 9.96
N GLU A 501 7.47 -16.23 9.01
CA GLU A 501 8.16 -16.01 7.74
C GLU A 501 9.44 -15.21 7.96
N LYS A 502 10.51 -15.63 7.28
CA LYS A 502 11.80 -14.93 7.25
C LYS A 502 12.28 -14.84 5.81
N ALA A 503 12.82 -13.68 5.45
CA ALA A 503 13.39 -13.49 4.14
C ALA A 503 14.71 -12.71 4.19
N ASN A 504 15.60 -13.03 3.27
CA ASN A 504 16.78 -12.24 2.96
C ASN A 504 16.48 -11.44 1.68
N ASN A 505 16.67 -10.14 1.74
CA ASN A 505 16.44 -9.25 0.61
C ASN A 505 17.78 -8.70 0.13
N TYR A 506 17.97 -8.69 -1.18
CA TYR A 506 19.14 -8.13 -1.85
C TYR A 506 18.69 -7.22 -2.96
N GLU A 507 19.30 -6.06 -3.07
CA GLU A 507 19.02 -5.10 -4.11
C GLU A 507 20.27 -4.44 -4.63
N ILE A 508 20.27 -4.09 -5.90
CA ILE A 508 21.19 -3.15 -6.52
C ILE A 508 20.40 -2.24 -7.46
N GLY A 509 20.65 -0.95 -7.41
CA GLY A 509 19.89 -0.02 -8.21
C GLY A 509 20.56 1.34 -8.34
N THR A 510 19.85 2.25 -8.99
CA THR A 510 20.31 3.60 -9.26
C THR A 510 19.14 4.57 -9.33
N HIS A 511 19.36 5.80 -8.86
CA HIS A 511 18.48 6.94 -9.08
C HIS A 511 19.24 8.05 -9.80
N TYR A 512 18.59 8.63 -10.79
CA TYR A 512 19.02 9.85 -11.46
C TYR A 512 17.89 10.86 -11.45
N LEU A 513 18.17 12.10 -11.09
CA LEU A 513 17.19 13.17 -11.05
C LEU A 513 17.83 14.50 -11.47
N ASP A 514 17.36 15.05 -12.56
CA ASP A 514 17.61 16.42 -12.98
C ASP A 514 16.27 17.16 -13.25
N PRO A 515 16.26 18.44 -13.63
CA PRO A 515 15.01 19.16 -13.90
C PRO A 515 14.12 18.56 -14.98
N TYR A 516 14.65 17.74 -15.87
CA TYR A 516 13.95 17.16 -17.02
C TYR A 516 13.77 15.66 -16.94
N LEU A 517 14.67 14.94 -16.26
CA LEU A 517 14.67 13.49 -16.21
C LEU A 517 14.70 12.99 -14.77
N SER A 518 13.71 12.18 -14.42
CA SER A 518 13.75 11.28 -13.25
C SER A 518 13.82 9.84 -13.73
N LEU A 519 14.80 9.09 -13.24
CA LEU A 519 15.00 7.69 -13.60
C LEU A 519 15.32 6.87 -12.34
N GLU A 520 14.63 5.74 -12.20
CA GLU A 520 14.96 4.72 -11.21
C GLU A 520 15.09 3.35 -11.90
N PHE A 521 16.07 2.57 -11.48
CA PHE A 521 16.23 1.19 -11.90
C PHE A 521 16.71 0.35 -10.71
N THR A 522 16.08 -0.80 -10.47
CA THR A 522 16.45 -1.70 -9.38
C THR A 522 16.35 -3.15 -9.82
N LEU A 523 17.38 -3.93 -9.54
CA LEU A 523 17.35 -5.39 -9.55
C LEU A 523 17.17 -5.87 -8.13
N PHE A 524 16.29 -6.85 -7.91
CA PHE A 524 16.00 -7.39 -6.58
C PHE A 524 16.00 -8.91 -6.56
N TYR A 525 16.35 -9.47 -5.40
CA TYR A 525 16.24 -10.87 -5.08
C TYR A 525 15.80 -11.05 -3.63
N ILE A 526 14.72 -11.78 -3.40
CA ILE A 526 14.17 -12.11 -2.08
C ILE A 526 14.19 -13.62 -1.93
N ASP A 527 14.82 -14.11 -0.88
CA ASP A 527 14.95 -15.51 -0.54
C ASP A 527 14.22 -15.80 0.78
N PHE A 528 13.10 -16.50 0.68
CA PHE A 528 12.31 -16.94 1.82
C PHE A 528 12.74 -18.31 2.30
N SER A 529 12.86 -18.47 3.62
CA SER A 529 13.06 -19.77 4.24
C SER A 529 11.76 -20.49 4.62
N ASP A 530 10.74 -19.74 5.03
CA ASP A 530 9.54 -20.31 5.66
C ASP A 530 8.26 -19.57 5.20
N GLU A 531 8.09 -19.35 3.90
CA GLU A 531 6.88 -18.67 3.40
C GLU A 531 5.61 -19.45 3.74
N LEU A 532 4.60 -18.76 4.24
CA LEU A 532 3.31 -19.36 4.64
C LEU A 532 2.34 -19.41 3.46
N LYS A 533 1.76 -20.58 3.25
CA LYS A 533 0.64 -20.79 2.32
C LYS A 533 -0.59 -21.27 3.08
N ARG A 534 -1.74 -20.73 2.71
CA ARG A 534 -3.03 -21.25 3.13
C ARG A 534 -3.54 -22.26 2.10
N ASP A 535 -3.97 -23.42 2.56
CA ASP A 535 -4.76 -24.37 1.79
C ASP A 535 -6.24 -23.97 1.93
N ASP A 536 -6.84 -23.55 0.82
CA ASP A 536 -8.23 -23.08 0.83
C ASP A 536 -9.24 -24.24 0.96
N ALA A 537 -8.88 -25.46 0.59
CA ALA A 537 -9.75 -26.63 0.72
C ALA A 537 -9.84 -27.10 2.18
N THR A 538 -8.72 -27.14 2.87
CA THR A 538 -8.63 -27.60 4.27
C THR A 538 -8.70 -26.46 5.27
N GLN A 539 -8.52 -25.21 4.83
CA GLN A 539 -8.37 -24.00 5.65
C GLN A 539 -7.18 -24.02 6.62
N THR A 540 -6.20 -24.84 6.33
CA THR A 540 -4.96 -24.94 7.11
C THR A 540 -3.89 -24.05 6.53
N TYR A 541 -2.92 -23.69 7.38
CA TYR A 541 -1.70 -23.04 6.96
C TYR A 541 -0.53 -24.01 7.06
N SER A 542 0.40 -23.91 6.13
CA SER A 542 1.68 -24.62 6.15
C SER A 542 2.78 -23.69 5.69
N ASN A 543 4.02 -23.93 6.17
CA ASN A 543 5.18 -23.32 5.54
C ASN A 543 5.42 -24.05 4.20
N LEU A 544 5.42 -23.31 3.09
CA LEU A 544 5.72 -23.84 1.74
C LEU A 544 7.15 -24.37 1.63
N GLY A 545 7.99 -24.00 2.59
CA GLY A 545 9.42 -24.14 2.51
C GLY A 545 10.06 -22.90 1.89
N ALA A 546 11.15 -23.09 1.16
CA ALA A 546 11.88 -21.99 0.53
C ALA A 546 11.18 -21.55 -0.76
N THR A 547 11.06 -20.23 -0.94
CA THR A 547 10.61 -19.59 -2.18
C THR A 547 11.58 -18.48 -2.57
N GLU A 548 11.62 -18.13 -3.83
CA GLU A 548 12.43 -17.02 -4.33
C GLU A 548 11.61 -16.06 -5.17
N HIS A 549 11.84 -14.77 -4.98
CA HIS A 549 11.29 -13.70 -5.80
C HIS A 549 12.45 -12.90 -6.37
N LYS A 550 12.49 -12.74 -7.69
CA LYS A 550 13.56 -11.99 -8.36
C LYS A 550 13.00 -11.21 -9.53
N GLY A 551 13.61 -10.07 -9.80
CA GLY A 551 13.14 -9.24 -10.88
C GLY A 551 13.88 -7.93 -11.06
N ALA A 552 13.26 -7.10 -11.90
CA ALA A 552 13.74 -5.78 -12.23
C ALA A 552 12.60 -4.78 -12.20
N GLU A 553 12.86 -3.62 -11.65
CA GLU A 553 11.96 -2.47 -11.57
C GLU A 553 12.59 -1.32 -12.37
N PHE A 554 11.76 -0.64 -13.14
CA PHE A 554 12.17 0.52 -13.92
C PHE A 554 11.09 1.59 -13.81
N GLY A 555 11.50 2.82 -13.55
CA GLY A 555 10.65 4.01 -13.54
C GLY A 555 11.34 5.17 -14.22
N PHE A 556 10.58 5.92 -15.02
CA PHE A 556 11.13 7.09 -15.68
C PHE A 556 10.05 8.16 -15.89
N LYS A 557 10.47 9.43 -15.81
CA LYS A 557 9.68 10.59 -16.22
C LYS A 557 10.61 11.56 -16.96
N TYR A 558 10.22 11.96 -18.16
CA TYR A 558 11.03 12.83 -18.99
C TYR A 558 10.23 14.00 -19.54
N ASN A 559 10.64 15.21 -19.21
CA ASN A 559 10.08 16.43 -19.76
C ASN A 559 10.77 16.78 -21.08
N LEU A 560 10.00 16.91 -22.15
CA LEU A 560 10.53 17.19 -23.49
C LEU A 560 11.10 18.62 -23.65
N GLY A 561 10.96 19.48 -22.63
CA GLY A 561 11.64 20.76 -22.54
C GLY A 561 13.17 20.65 -22.61
N ALA A 562 13.74 19.48 -22.28
CA ALA A 562 15.16 19.19 -22.52
C ALA A 562 15.56 19.23 -24.00
N ILE A 563 14.60 19.02 -24.92
CA ILE A 563 14.82 19.01 -26.35
C ILE A 563 14.55 20.41 -26.96
N SER A 564 13.44 21.04 -26.52
CA SER A 564 13.03 22.38 -26.97
C SER A 564 12.10 23.00 -25.94
N ASP A 565 12.23 24.29 -25.67
CA ASP A 565 11.37 25.06 -24.80
C ASP A 565 9.88 24.99 -25.18
N GLU A 566 9.61 24.87 -26.49
CA GLU A 566 8.26 24.72 -27.06
C GLU A 566 7.57 23.40 -26.58
N LEU A 567 8.37 22.40 -26.22
CA LEU A 567 7.91 21.10 -25.74
C LEU A 567 7.91 20.98 -24.20
N SER A 568 8.24 22.05 -23.50
CA SER A 568 8.39 22.04 -22.02
C SER A 568 7.10 21.62 -21.27
N GLY A 569 5.93 21.78 -21.89
CA GLY A 569 4.65 21.32 -21.35
C GLY A 569 4.41 19.81 -21.46
N ILE A 570 5.24 19.08 -22.22
CA ILE A 570 5.04 17.65 -22.48
C ILE A 570 6.00 16.83 -21.63
N SER A 571 5.43 15.93 -20.83
CA SER A 571 6.18 14.93 -20.05
C SER A 571 5.74 13.52 -20.43
N LEU A 572 6.71 12.66 -20.67
CA LEU A 572 6.50 11.22 -20.85
C LEU A 572 6.82 10.52 -19.53
N TYR A 573 6.02 9.54 -19.15
CA TYR A 573 6.34 8.70 -18.00
C TYR A 573 6.08 7.24 -18.29
N ALA A 574 6.86 6.38 -17.68
CA ALA A 574 6.61 4.94 -17.67
C ALA A 574 7.20 4.32 -16.41
N ASN A 575 6.54 3.29 -15.92
CA ASN A 575 7.13 2.36 -14.97
C ASN A 575 6.76 0.94 -15.36
N THR A 576 7.66 0.02 -15.07
CA THR A 576 7.43 -1.40 -15.33
C THR A 576 8.20 -2.25 -14.34
N THR A 577 7.61 -3.39 -14.02
CA THR A 577 8.22 -4.39 -13.14
C THR A 577 8.11 -5.75 -13.76
N TYR A 578 9.23 -6.42 -13.86
CA TYR A 578 9.28 -7.86 -14.13
C TYR A 578 9.59 -8.59 -12.84
N THR A 579 8.76 -9.57 -12.48
CA THR A 579 8.93 -10.42 -11.30
C THR A 579 8.81 -11.88 -11.67
N LYS A 580 9.69 -12.72 -11.16
CA LYS A 580 9.58 -14.16 -11.16
C LYS A 580 9.58 -14.64 -9.73
N ALA A 581 8.46 -15.23 -9.28
CA ALA A 581 8.27 -15.79 -7.95
C ALA A 581 8.03 -17.29 -8.06
N THR A 582 8.88 -18.12 -7.45
CA THR A 582 8.84 -19.58 -7.58
C THR A 582 9.15 -20.27 -6.26
N ALA A 583 8.61 -21.47 -6.08
CA ALA A 583 9.10 -22.36 -5.03
C ALA A 583 10.54 -22.79 -5.34
N SER A 584 11.47 -22.60 -4.39
CA SER A 584 12.88 -22.93 -4.55
C SER A 584 13.24 -24.30 -3.94
N ALA A 585 12.34 -24.90 -3.13
CA ALA A 585 12.52 -26.20 -2.50
C ALA A 585 11.20 -27.00 -2.44
N GLY A 586 11.28 -28.25 -2.03
CA GLY A 586 10.13 -29.15 -1.85
C GLY A 586 9.60 -29.76 -3.16
N GLU A 587 8.41 -30.35 -3.10
CA GLU A 587 7.76 -31.02 -4.24
C GLU A 587 7.37 -30.05 -5.35
N ASN A 588 7.12 -28.79 -5.00
CA ASN A 588 6.71 -27.72 -5.93
C ASN A 588 7.89 -26.94 -6.49
N LYS A 589 9.13 -27.40 -6.30
CA LYS A 589 10.34 -26.67 -6.76
C LYS A 589 10.26 -26.31 -8.24
N GLY A 590 10.48 -25.02 -8.53
CA GLY A 590 10.45 -24.45 -9.88
C GLY A 590 9.06 -24.05 -10.37
N GLN A 591 7.98 -24.35 -9.62
CA GLN A 591 6.64 -23.89 -9.95
C GLN A 591 6.46 -22.43 -9.58
N ASP A 592 5.71 -21.70 -10.40
CA ASP A 592 5.33 -20.33 -10.15
C ASP A 592 4.38 -20.23 -8.93
N LEU A 593 4.55 -19.18 -8.14
CA LEU A 593 3.59 -18.86 -7.09
C LEU A 593 2.31 -18.30 -7.71
N ASP A 594 1.20 -18.39 -6.95
CA ASP A 594 -0.11 -17.98 -7.43
C ASP A 594 -0.35 -16.46 -7.29
N PHE A 595 -1.31 -15.93 -8.06
CA PHE A 595 -1.90 -14.60 -7.92
C PHE A 595 -0.97 -13.40 -8.10
N TYR A 596 0.12 -13.53 -8.84
CA TYR A 596 0.95 -12.40 -9.24
C TYR A 596 1.14 -12.34 -10.75
N SER A 597 1.28 -11.14 -11.29
CA SER A 597 1.64 -10.92 -12.69
C SER A 597 3.15 -10.82 -12.82
N GLN A 598 3.73 -11.55 -13.78
CA GLN A 598 5.17 -11.46 -14.03
C GLN A 598 5.58 -10.11 -14.60
N LEU A 599 4.72 -9.48 -15.38
CA LEU A 599 4.96 -8.15 -15.94
C LEU A 599 3.78 -7.24 -15.58
N VAL A 600 4.07 -6.12 -14.93
CA VAL A 600 3.13 -5.06 -14.61
C VAL A 600 3.76 -3.74 -14.98
N GLY A 601 2.98 -2.81 -15.54
CA GLY A 601 3.50 -1.50 -15.81
C GLY A 601 2.42 -0.51 -16.19
N ASN A 602 2.79 0.76 -16.15
CA ASN A 602 2.02 1.84 -16.70
C ASN A 602 2.90 2.78 -17.52
N ALA A 603 2.29 3.51 -18.43
CA ALA A 603 2.95 4.55 -19.22
C ALA A 603 1.94 5.60 -19.61
N GLY A 604 2.39 6.82 -19.85
CA GLY A 604 1.50 7.88 -20.30
C GLY A 604 2.22 9.15 -20.71
N ILE A 605 1.39 10.12 -21.03
CA ILE A 605 1.81 11.45 -21.48
C ILE A 605 1.03 12.47 -20.66
N ASP A 606 1.74 13.39 -20.03
CA ASP A 606 1.19 14.60 -19.42
C ASP A 606 1.49 15.77 -20.38
N TYR A 607 0.47 16.52 -20.77
CA TYR A 607 0.63 17.71 -21.57
C TYR A 607 -0.05 18.90 -20.91
N LYS A 608 0.76 19.87 -20.51
CA LYS A 608 0.28 21.14 -19.94
C LYS A 608 0.53 22.26 -20.93
N ILE A 609 -0.55 22.94 -21.29
CA ILE A 609 -0.52 24.12 -22.17
C ILE A 609 -1.44 25.19 -21.59
N ASP A 610 -0.87 26.32 -21.23
CA ASP A 610 -1.59 27.41 -20.53
C ASP A 610 -2.33 26.87 -19.31
N GLN A 611 -3.67 26.95 -19.31
CA GLN A 611 -4.56 26.48 -18.25
C GLN A 611 -5.02 25.04 -18.45
N TRP A 612 -4.71 24.42 -19.60
CA TRP A 612 -5.11 23.04 -19.86
C TRP A 612 -4.07 22.05 -19.38
N THR A 613 -4.54 20.98 -18.78
CA THR A 613 -3.74 19.78 -18.53
C THR A 613 -4.45 18.59 -19.18
N LEU A 614 -3.74 17.92 -20.08
CA LEU A 614 -4.19 16.69 -20.74
C LEU A 614 -3.33 15.53 -20.25
N ASN A 615 -3.96 14.41 -19.92
CA ASN A 615 -3.28 13.19 -19.53
C ASN A 615 -3.79 12.01 -20.35
N THR A 616 -2.88 11.15 -20.77
CA THR A 616 -3.21 9.81 -21.26
C THR A 616 -2.43 8.82 -20.40
N ASN A 617 -3.06 7.74 -19.98
CA ASN A 617 -2.39 6.68 -19.27
C ASN A 617 -2.76 5.31 -19.83
N PHE A 618 -1.80 4.43 -19.79
CA PHE A 618 -1.96 3.00 -20.06
C PHE A 618 -1.50 2.24 -18.84
N TYR A 619 -2.32 1.33 -18.34
CA TYR A 619 -1.97 0.33 -17.33
C TYR A 619 -2.07 -1.05 -17.93
N GLY A 620 -1.09 -1.92 -17.70
CA GLY A 620 -1.09 -3.28 -18.20
C GLY A 620 -0.46 -4.27 -17.24
N GLN A 621 -0.98 -5.49 -17.26
CA GLN A 621 -0.40 -6.62 -16.53
C GLN A 621 -0.50 -7.91 -17.34
N SER A 622 0.50 -8.78 -17.16
CA SER A 622 0.47 -10.15 -17.72
C SER A 622 -0.52 -11.02 -16.96
N GLY A 623 -0.85 -12.17 -17.53
CA GLY A 623 -1.69 -13.16 -16.86
C GLY A 623 -1.08 -13.67 -15.55
N GLN A 624 -1.93 -14.23 -14.69
CA GLN A 624 -1.57 -14.81 -13.40
C GLN A 624 -2.04 -16.25 -13.33
N THR A 625 -1.34 -17.08 -12.56
CA THR A 625 -1.81 -18.39 -12.15
C THR A 625 -2.65 -18.24 -10.87
N ALA A 626 -3.81 -18.89 -10.81
CA ALA A 626 -4.64 -18.93 -9.62
C ALA A 626 -4.76 -20.37 -9.13
N SER A 627 -4.19 -20.69 -7.97
CA SER A 627 -4.28 -21.99 -7.27
C SER A 627 -4.14 -23.26 -8.12
N GLY A 628 -3.41 -23.19 -9.23
CA GLY A 628 -2.92 -24.36 -9.99
C GLY A 628 -3.92 -25.20 -10.78
N THR A 629 -5.24 -25.07 -10.63
CA THR A 629 -6.20 -25.87 -11.40
C THR A 629 -7.39 -25.06 -11.90
N HIS A 630 -7.65 -25.16 -13.21
CA HIS A 630 -8.90 -24.73 -13.81
C HIS A 630 -10.00 -25.71 -13.45
N ASP A 631 -11.02 -25.29 -12.74
CA ASP A 631 -12.27 -26.00 -12.75
C ASP A 631 -13.31 -25.25 -13.63
N ALA A 632 -14.36 -25.95 -14.05
CA ALA A 632 -15.42 -25.40 -14.88
C ALA A 632 -16.21 -24.26 -14.20
N THR A 633 -16.01 -24.04 -12.92
CA THR A 633 -16.69 -23.00 -12.14
C THR A 633 -15.91 -21.69 -12.11
N GLY A 634 -14.71 -21.64 -12.70
CA GLY A 634 -13.83 -20.46 -12.67
C GLY A 634 -13.23 -20.17 -11.30
N ARG A 635 -13.36 -21.07 -10.36
CA ARG A 635 -12.81 -20.87 -9.00
C ARG A 635 -11.31 -20.87 -8.98
N TYR A 636 -10.71 -21.71 -9.81
CA TYR A 636 -9.27 -21.90 -9.87
C TYR A 636 -8.89 -21.85 -11.34
N GLY A 637 -8.22 -20.83 -11.75
CA GLY A 637 -7.83 -20.74 -13.13
C GLY A 637 -6.94 -19.56 -13.39
N ASN A 638 -6.30 -19.56 -14.55
CA ASN A 638 -5.47 -18.45 -14.96
C ASN A 638 -6.32 -17.20 -15.12
N ILE A 639 -5.85 -16.12 -14.54
CA ILE A 639 -6.39 -14.77 -14.75
C ILE A 639 -5.70 -14.23 -15.99
N PRO A 640 -6.43 -13.92 -17.09
CA PRO A 640 -5.83 -13.37 -18.29
C PRO A 640 -5.15 -12.02 -18.03
N GLY A 641 -4.10 -11.73 -18.78
CA GLY A 641 -3.53 -10.40 -18.82
C GLY A 641 -4.48 -9.41 -19.47
N TYR A 642 -4.42 -8.16 -19.02
CA TYR A 642 -5.22 -7.09 -19.57
C TYR A 642 -4.43 -5.77 -19.65
N GLY A 643 -4.92 -4.86 -20.50
CA GLY A 643 -4.45 -3.50 -20.61
C GLY A 643 -5.63 -2.53 -20.63
N LEU A 644 -5.51 -1.44 -19.92
CA LEU A 644 -6.51 -0.39 -19.78
C LEU A 644 -5.90 0.95 -20.22
N VAL A 645 -6.69 1.74 -20.95
CA VAL A 645 -6.31 3.09 -21.35
C VAL A 645 -7.26 4.07 -20.66
N GLY A 646 -6.69 5.13 -20.11
CA GLY A 646 -7.43 6.27 -19.57
C GLY A 646 -7.01 7.56 -20.27
N ILE A 647 -7.94 8.50 -20.34
CA ILE A 647 -7.70 9.87 -20.83
C ILE A 647 -8.33 10.87 -19.88
N ARG A 648 -7.70 12.04 -19.74
CA ARG A 648 -8.20 13.15 -18.92
C ARG A 648 -7.85 14.49 -19.56
N ALA A 649 -8.78 15.43 -19.46
CA ALA A 649 -8.54 16.83 -19.74
C ALA A 649 -9.03 17.67 -18.56
N SER A 650 -8.27 18.65 -18.12
CA SER A 650 -8.68 19.60 -17.09
C SER A 650 -8.31 21.03 -17.46
N TYR A 651 -9.10 21.96 -16.96
CA TYR A 651 -8.91 23.38 -17.14
C TYR A 651 -8.85 24.08 -15.77
N ASP A 652 -7.82 24.90 -15.59
CA ASP A 652 -7.62 25.77 -14.42
C ASP A 652 -8.12 27.18 -14.73
N PHE A 653 -9.11 27.63 -13.96
CA PHE A 653 -9.75 28.94 -14.15
C PHE A 653 -8.98 30.10 -13.47
N SER A 654 -7.73 29.89 -13.05
CA SER A 654 -6.92 30.86 -12.30
C SER A 654 -6.78 32.24 -12.97
N ASN A 655 -6.85 32.30 -14.31
CA ASN A 655 -6.79 33.55 -15.08
C ASN A 655 -8.17 34.17 -15.36
N THR A 656 -9.23 33.76 -14.64
CA THR A 656 -10.60 34.25 -14.82
C THR A 656 -11.16 34.81 -13.50
N GLN A 657 -12.42 35.26 -13.53
CA GLN A 657 -13.14 35.64 -12.31
C GLN A 657 -13.45 34.45 -11.38
N LEU A 658 -13.27 33.22 -11.87
CA LEU A 658 -13.44 31.96 -11.13
C LEU A 658 -12.08 31.44 -10.63
N ASN A 659 -11.20 32.33 -10.24
CA ASN A 659 -9.89 31.96 -9.67
C ASN A 659 -10.05 30.95 -8.53
N GLY A 660 -9.23 29.91 -8.52
CA GLY A 660 -9.33 28.78 -7.60
C GLY A 660 -10.13 27.59 -8.11
N LEU A 661 -11.01 27.79 -9.13
CA LEU A 661 -11.76 26.67 -9.71
C LEU A 661 -10.90 25.90 -10.72
N LYS A 662 -10.96 24.57 -10.61
CA LYS A 662 -10.42 23.61 -11.60
C LYS A 662 -11.50 22.61 -11.96
N VAL A 663 -11.64 22.30 -13.23
CA VAL A 663 -12.62 21.32 -13.73
C VAL A 663 -11.90 20.32 -14.62
N GLY A 664 -12.05 19.04 -14.34
CA GLY A 664 -11.48 17.95 -15.12
C GLY A 664 -12.55 16.95 -15.55
N PHE A 665 -12.44 16.45 -16.75
CA PHE A 665 -13.24 15.36 -17.28
C PHE A 665 -12.32 14.25 -17.79
N GLY A 666 -12.69 13.00 -17.55
CA GLY A 666 -11.91 11.88 -18.05
C GLY A 666 -12.75 10.62 -18.29
N VAL A 667 -12.09 9.66 -18.92
CA VAL A 667 -12.66 8.32 -19.19
C VAL A 667 -11.62 7.28 -18.78
N LYS A 668 -12.02 6.36 -17.93
CA LYS A 668 -11.26 5.17 -17.58
C LYS A 668 -11.71 4.00 -18.44
N ASN A 669 -10.82 3.04 -18.66
CA ASN A 669 -11.10 1.90 -19.53
C ASN A 669 -11.73 2.33 -20.87
N LEU A 670 -11.06 3.24 -21.57
CA LEU A 670 -11.54 3.93 -22.78
C LEU A 670 -12.09 2.98 -23.86
N PHE A 671 -11.55 1.77 -23.95
CA PHE A 671 -11.93 0.77 -24.96
C PHE A 671 -12.91 -0.29 -24.43
N ASP A 672 -13.50 -0.02 -23.24
CA ASP A 672 -14.46 -0.90 -22.58
C ASP A 672 -14.02 -2.36 -22.53
N ARG A 673 -12.78 -2.56 -22.09
CA ARG A 673 -12.21 -3.91 -21.96
C ARG A 673 -12.90 -4.66 -20.82
N GLU A 674 -13.57 -5.76 -21.11
CA GLU A 674 -14.03 -6.73 -20.12
C GLU A 674 -12.82 -7.50 -19.55
N TYR A 675 -12.70 -7.53 -18.21
CA TYR A 675 -11.60 -8.20 -17.51
C TYR A 675 -12.02 -8.58 -16.09
N TYR A 676 -11.22 -9.44 -15.48
CA TYR A 676 -11.34 -9.73 -14.04
C TYR A 676 -9.95 -9.72 -13.39
N THR A 677 -9.92 -9.32 -12.13
CA THR A 677 -8.68 -9.04 -11.42
C THR A 677 -8.27 -10.19 -10.50
N ARG A 678 -9.20 -11.07 -10.18
CA ARG A 678 -8.99 -12.26 -9.37
C ARG A 678 -9.97 -13.34 -9.79
N SER A 679 -9.53 -14.60 -9.73
CA SER A 679 -10.40 -15.76 -9.77
C SER A 679 -10.13 -16.58 -8.53
N ALA A 680 -11.18 -17.25 -8.03
CA ALA A 680 -11.16 -18.13 -6.88
C ALA A 680 -11.12 -17.52 -5.51
N ASP A 681 -11.78 -18.15 -4.75
CA ASP A 681 -11.65 -18.73 -3.42
C ASP A 681 -12.98 -19.36 -3.05
N GLN A 682 -13.13 -19.81 -1.81
CA GLN A 682 -14.32 -20.57 -1.38
C GLN A 682 -15.65 -19.84 -1.53
N VAL A 683 -15.65 -18.54 -1.72
CA VAL A 683 -16.85 -17.71 -1.92
C VAL A 683 -17.06 -17.37 -3.40
N GLY A 684 -16.16 -17.75 -4.19
CA GLY A 684 -16.02 -18.10 -5.51
C GLY A 684 -16.37 -17.28 -6.68
N GLY A 685 -15.51 -17.43 -7.65
CA GLY A 685 -15.68 -16.97 -8.98
C GLY A 685 -14.71 -15.89 -9.40
N MET A 686 -15.00 -15.29 -10.54
CA MET A 686 -14.20 -14.22 -11.12
C MET A 686 -14.69 -12.87 -10.58
N TYR A 687 -13.75 -12.08 -10.05
CA TYR A 687 -14.02 -10.73 -9.57
C TYR A 687 -13.72 -9.73 -10.67
N VAL A 688 -14.78 -9.12 -11.16
CA VAL A 688 -14.79 -8.34 -12.38
C VAL A 688 -14.17 -6.97 -12.15
N GLY A 689 -13.48 -6.44 -13.15
CA GLY A 689 -13.00 -5.06 -13.20
C GLY A 689 -14.06 -4.10 -13.75
N ALA A 690 -13.86 -2.81 -13.52
CA ALA A 690 -14.81 -1.78 -13.92
C ALA A 690 -14.90 -1.64 -15.45
N PRO A 691 -16.11 -1.39 -16.00
CA PRO A 691 -16.34 -1.07 -17.41
C PRO A 691 -15.74 0.29 -17.78
N GLN A 692 -16.02 0.74 -18.97
CA GLN A 692 -15.79 2.13 -19.33
C GLN A 692 -16.51 3.05 -18.32
N THR A 693 -15.75 3.95 -17.70
CA THR A 693 -16.25 4.83 -16.64
C THR A 693 -15.88 6.27 -16.96
N TYR A 694 -16.87 7.12 -17.05
CA TYR A 694 -16.71 8.56 -17.20
C TYR A 694 -16.59 9.21 -15.83
N TYR A 695 -15.77 10.25 -15.71
CA TYR A 695 -15.71 10.99 -14.45
C TYR A 695 -15.54 12.49 -14.67
N LEU A 696 -16.15 13.25 -13.77
CA LEU A 696 -16.06 14.71 -13.66
C LEU A 696 -15.43 15.03 -12.31
N GLN A 697 -14.39 15.84 -12.32
CA GLN A 697 -13.72 16.34 -11.12
C GLN A 697 -13.86 17.86 -11.10
N THR A 698 -14.34 18.39 -9.98
CA THR A 698 -14.36 19.83 -9.71
C THR A 698 -13.59 20.09 -8.43
N SER A 699 -12.71 21.08 -8.44
CA SER A 699 -11.92 21.50 -7.29
C SER A 699 -11.98 23.00 -7.16
N PHE A 700 -12.13 23.50 -5.94
CA PHE A 700 -12.08 24.91 -5.64
C PHE A 700 -11.14 25.19 -4.48
N ASP A 701 -10.06 25.91 -4.76
CA ASP A 701 -9.05 26.35 -3.81
C ASP A 701 -9.39 27.78 -3.33
N PHE A 702 -9.31 28.05 -2.00
CA PHE A 702 -9.59 29.36 -1.40
C PHE A 702 -8.66 29.72 -0.24
#